data_405413f3d0a7464c975ac2c45c92a2a1
#
_entry.id   405413f3d0a7464c975ac2c45c92a2a1
#
_cell.length_a   1.000
_cell.length_b   1.000
_cell.length_c   1.000
_cell.angle_alpha   90.00
_cell.angle_beta   90.00
_cell.angle_gamma   90.00
#
_symmetry.space_group_name_H-M   'P 1'
#
loop_
_entity.id
_entity.type
_entity.pdbx_description
1 polymer ?
#
loop_
_entity_poly.entity_id
_entity_poly.type
_entity_poly.pdbx_seq_one_letter_code
_entity_poly.pdbx_strand_id
1 'polypeptide(L)'
;MALYDYVGAVRRGRKQYQASVSKGEYPYLPVLDDILSYTDIVSEVNLGIMDIPLEKIVGTKTKGRTTAFANNFMPLLSEKSEFGAKWAYLYDHQIQEGIHDPIVVYEFMNQYYVQEGNKRVSVLKYVGAFSIAASVIRMIPKRTDDLDNRLYYEFLDFYQVSFNCDIWFSKEGSYDRLIKAMNKNPDEQWSEDERIVFKSAYDRFSKAFHAFGGDDYDMTCSDAFLVYVELFGYRTIKDRVERQIKMDLVKIKDELLLASRGNKIALLEQPEEMDDKVDNNPLKFINWLLPVQNIEPEMLKIAFIHAKTSETSSWTYGHELGRMYLEQAFEEKIETMSFFHGDTEGEARRAMEQALLAGCNMIFTTASQMINDSVKTAIDHPEVKIFNCSVNMSYSSICTYFGRMYESKFLMGALAASMSQGDKLGYIADYPVYGTLANINAFALGARMINPYAVVYLEWSRVKDRDAHAELESEGITFISGDDMITPNAPSREYGLYQKLGDGTLRNLATPICHWGKFYEKIINITCHGASDRKELKGKQAINYWWGMSADVIDVICSHNLPHGTQRLINFLKNSIRAGSFQPFVGTIYSQDGKIQCEEGESLTPEEITTMNWLTENIVGKIPDYEELTDEARSLVRLQGQTIYDNGEMEEQESEDSGIG
;
A
#
# COMPACT_ATOMS: atom_id res chain seq x y z
N MET A 1 22.87 -3.61 51.32
CA MET A 1 21.79 -3.28 50.39
C MET A 1 21.98 -4.06 49.09
N ALA A 2 23.10 -4.02 48.45
CA ALA A 2 23.39 -4.72 47.21
C ALA A 2 23.20 -6.25 47.19
N LEU A 3 23.49 -6.92 48.31
CA LEU A 3 23.28 -8.39 48.39
C LEU A 3 21.79 -8.75 48.39
N TYR A 4 20.94 -7.90 48.96
CA TYR A 4 19.49 -8.07 48.93
C TYR A 4 18.95 -7.90 47.49
N ASP A 5 19.47 -6.93 46.75
CA ASP A 5 19.12 -6.70 45.35
C ASP A 5 19.58 -7.82 44.45
N TYR A 6 20.77 -8.38 44.70
CA TYR A 6 21.22 -9.61 44.02
C TYR A 6 20.25 -10.77 44.22
N VAL A 7 19.77 -11.00 45.44
CA VAL A 7 18.75 -12.05 45.70
C VAL A 7 17.47 -11.78 44.93
N GLY A 8 17.08 -10.50 44.83
CA GLY A 8 15.96 -10.06 43.96
C GLY A 8 16.18 -10.37 42.49
N ALA A 9 17.38 -10.10 41.97
CA ALA A 9 17.77 -10.39 40.58
C ALA A 9 17.75 -11.91 40.31
N VAL A 10 18.30 -12.75 41.24
CA VAL A 10 18.25 -14.23 41.15
C VAL A 10 16.81 -14.72 41.14
N ARG A 11 15.92 -14.14 41.95
CA ARG A 11 14.49 -14.50 41.94
C ARG A 11 13.85 -14.20 40.56
N ARG A 12 14.13 -13.03 39.97
CA ARG A 12 13.68 -12.69 38.59
C ARG A 12 14.25 -13.67 37.56
N GLY A 13 15.55 -14.03 37.68
CA GLY A 13 16.19 -15.00 36.77
C GLY A 13 15.55 -16.39 36.86
N ARG A 14 15.29 -16.91 38.07
CA ARG A 14 14.63 -18.22 38.24
C ARG A 14 13.19 -18.22 37.71
N LYS A 15 12.45 -17.13 37.93
CA LYS A 15 11.10 -16.99 37.39
C LYS A 15 11.11 -17.03 35.87
N GLN A 16 12.03 -16.29 35.23
CA GLN A 16 12.19 -16.28 33.78
C GLN A 16 12.60 -17.64 33.24
N TYR A 17 13.57 -18.29 33.88
CA TYR A 17 14.00 -19.66 33.54
C TYR A 17 12.83 -20.63 33.52
N GLN A 18 12.00 -20.63 34.58
CA GLN A 18 10.83 -21.48 34.67
C GLN A 18 9.79 -21.15 33.61
N ALA A 19 9.57 -19.88 33.32
CA ALA A 19 8.65 -19.43 32.28
C ALA A 19 9.09 -19.92 30.90
N SER A 20 10.38 -19.76 30.55
CA SER A 20 10.92 -20.23 29.27
C SER A 20 10.81 -21.77 29.13
N VAL A 21 11.18 -22.53 30.17
CA VAL A 21 11.06 -23.99 30.15
C VAL A 21 9.60 -24.44 29.98
N SER A 22 8.66 -23.77 30.66
CA SER A 22 7.23 -24.10 30.55
C SER A 22 6.63 -23.84 29.16
N LYS A 23 7.24 -22.93 28.40
CA LYS A 23 6.87 -22.59 27.00
C LYS A 23 7.64 -23.43 25.98
N GLY A 24 8.61 -24.25 26.38
CA GLY A 24 9.50 -24.98 25.48
C GLY A 24 10.57 -24.09 24.83
N GLU A 25 10.85 -22.93 25.42
CA GLU A 25 11.86 -21.96 24.93
C GLU A 25 13.22 -22.24 25.60
N TYR A 26 14.32 -21.88 24.92
CA TYR A 26 15.66 -22.01 25.48
C TYR A 26 15.85 -21.02 26.65
N PRO A 27 16.19 -21.53 27.89
CA PRO A 27 16.09 -20.71 29.09
C PRO A 27 17.34 -19.86 29.40
N TYR A 28 18.46 -20.10 28.71
CA TYR A 28 19.74 -19.42 28.93
C TYR A 28 20.00 -18.37 27.83
N LEU A 29 21.11 -17.62 27.96
CA LEU A 29 21.53 -16.65 26.93
C LEU A 29 21.88 -17.37 25.63
N PRO A 30 21.31 -16.93 24.47
CA PRO A 30 21.75 -17.36 23.16
C PRO A 30 23.23 -17.07 22.93
N VAL A 31 23.91 -17.92 22.16
CA VAL A 31 25.32 -17.80 21.86
C VAL A 31 25.49 -17.48 20.37
N LEU A 32 26.10 -16.35 20.06
CA LEU A 32 26.31 -15.93 18.68
C LEU A 32 27.18 -16.92 17.89
N ASP A 33 28.26 -17.45 18.50
CA ASP A 33 29.10 -18.43 17.82
C ASP A 33 28.36 -19.69 17.39
N ASP A 34 27.31 -20.09 18.10
CA ASP A 34 26.49 -21.22 17.70
C ASP A 34 25.59 -20.84 16.49
N ILE A 35 25.08 -19.62 16.45
CA ILE A 35 24.29 -19.09 15.33
C ILE A 35 25.18 -18.98 14.08
N LEU A 36 26.36 -18.37 14.22
CA LEU A 36 27.30 -18.19 13.13
C LEU A 36 27.88 -19.51 12.58
N SER A 37 27.78 -20.62 13.32
CA SER A 37 28.21 -21.92 12.80
C SER A 37 27.37 -22.40 11.60
N TYR A 38 26.23 -21.81 11.37
CA TYR A 38 25.30 -22.10 10.26
C TYR A 38 25.09 -20.93 9.30
N THR A 39 25.88 -19.84 9.45
CA THR A 39 25.69 -18.61 8.68
C THR A 39 27.02 -18.15 8.12
N ASP A 40 27.11 -17.97 6.80
CA ASP A 40 28.27 -17.40 6.14
C ASP A 40 28.36 -15.89 6.44
N ILE A 41 29.50 -15.44 6.96
CA ILE A 41 29.78 -14.02 7.23
C ILE A 41 30.69 -13.49 6.13
N VAL A 42 30.27 -12.40 5.49
CA VAL A 42 31.01 -11.74 4.42
C VAL A 42 32.05 -10.77 4.99
N SER A 43 31.69 -10.03 6.03
CA SER A 43 32.61 -9.03 6.60
C SER A 43 32.28 -8.71 8.07
N GLU A 44 33.30 -8.17 8.75
CA GLU A 44 33.18 -7.60 10.10
C GLU A 44 33.49 -6.10 10.02
N VAL A 45 32.60 -5.27 10.54
CA VAL A 45 32.74 -3.80 10.51
C VAL A 45 32.78 -3.25 11.93
N ASN A 46 33.85 -2.54 12.28
CA ASN A 46 33.93 -1.87 13.59
C ASN A 46 33.17 -0.53 13.53
N LEU A 47 32.07 -0.44 14.28
CA LEU A 47 31.24 0.77 14.36
C LEU A 47 31.74 1.78 15.41
N GLY A 48 32.78 1.44 16.18
CA GLY A 48 33.27 2.27 17.27
C GLY A 48 32.44 2.18 18.57
N ILE A 49 32.52 3.23 19.38
CA ILE A 49 31.77 3.30 20.64
C ILE A 49 30.46 4.07 20.38
N MET A 50 29.36 3.44 20.74
CA MET A 50 28.02 4.01 20.62
C MET A 50 27.11 3.55 21.76
N ASP A 51 26.06 4.30 22.03
CA ASP A 51 25.00 3.89 22.98
C ASP A 51 24.04 2.94 22.28
N ILE A 52 23.88 1.74 22.85
CA ILE A 52 22.98 0.71 22.33
C ILE A 52 21.82 0.46 23.29
N PRO A 53 20.59 0.18 22.78
CA PRO A 53 19.45 -0.16 23.62
C PRO A 53 19.66 -1.47 24.35
N LEU A 54 19.43 -1.50 25.65
CA LEU A 54 19.56 -2.73 26.45
C LEU A 54 18.57 -3.82 26.06
N GLU A 55 17.41 -3.45 25.51
CA GLU A 55 16.42 -4.43 25.01
C GLU A 55 16.96 -5.23 23.81
N LYS A 56 17.77 -4.62 22.94
CA LYS A 56 18.39 -5.29 21.79
C LYS A 56 19.60 -6.16 22.15
N ILE A 57 20.05 -6.14 23.40
CA ILE A 57 21.09 -7.07 23.88
C ILE A 57 20.41 -8.39 24.26
N VAL A 58 20.55 -9.40 23.40
CA VAL A 58 19.81 -10.66 23.49
C VAL A 58 20.66 -11.85 23.96
N GLY A 59 21.98 -11.79 23.78
CA GLY A 59 22.83 -12.95 24.06
C GLY A 59 24.28 -12.61 24.34
N THR A 60 25.12 -13.63 24.29
CA THR A 60 26.58 -13.54 24.46
C THR A 60 27.30 -14.08 23.23
N LYS A 61 28.52 -13.56 22.96
CA LYS A 61 29.34 -13.99 21.80
C LYS A 61 29.77 -15.45 21.94
N THR A 62 30.26 -15.86 23.15
CA THR A 62 30.87 -17.16 23.38
C THR A 62 30.14 -17.97 24.45
N LYS A 63 30.36 -19.28 24.48
CA LYS A 63 29.71 -20.23 25.43
C LYS A 63 30.09 -20.03 26.90
N GLY A 64 31.10 -19.22 27.19
CA GLY A 64 31.58 -19.02 28.56
C GLY A 64 30.52 -18.40 29.47
N ARG A 65 30.06 -19.14 30.50
CA ARG A 65 29.12 -18.65 31.53
C ARG A 65 27.67 -18.38 31.08
N THR A 66 27.23 -18.90 29.96
CA THR A 66 25.84 -18.78 29.50
C THR A 66 24.86 -19.24 30.57
N THR A 67 25.15 -20.34 31.27
CA THR A 67 24.31 -20.94 32.32
C THR A 67 24.30 -20.12 33.62
N ALA A 68 25.12 -19.08 33.73
CA ALA A 68 25.10 -18.18 34.90
C ALA A 68 23.92 -17.19 34.84
N PHE A 69 23.26 -17.06 33.69
CA PHE A 69 22.13 -16.14 33.45
C PHE A 69 20.94 -16.86 32.84
N ALA A 70 19.76 -16.39 33.17
CA ALA A 70 18.56 -16.66 32.36
C ALA A 70 18.62 -15.82 31.07
N ASN A 71 17.77 -16.16 30.08
CA ASN A 71 17.74 -15.47 28.78
C ASN A 71 17.45 -13.94 28.85
N ASN A 72 16.94 -13.45 29.99
CA ASN A 72 16.76 -12.03 30.28
C ASN A 72 17.97 -11.36 30.95
N PHE A 73 19.15 -12.01 30.97
CA PHE A 73 20.36 -11.58 31.67
C PHE A 73 20.28 -11.57 33.22
N MET A 74 19.19 -12.02 33.81
CA MET A 74 19.14 -12.11 35.26
C MET A 74 19.95 -13.32 35.79
N PRO A 75 20.68 -13.16 36.91
CA PRO A 75 21.57 -14.20 37.42
C PRO A 75 20.82 -15.42 37.94
N LEU A 76 21.46 -16.60 37.79
CA LEU A 76 20.95 -17.89 38.31
C LEU A 76 21.82 -18.47 39.43
N LEU A 77 23.05 -17.97 39.60
CA LEU A 77 24.03 -18.46 40.57
C LEU A 77 23.70 -17.99 41.98
N SER A 78 24.22 -18.73 42.98
CA SER A 78 24.02 -18.43 44.40
C SER A 78 24.66 -17.07 44.79
N GLU A 79 24.03 -16.38 45.74
CA GLU A 79 24.54 -15.15 46.33
C GLU A 79 25.90 -15.33 47.06
N LYS A 80 26.23 -16.55 47.48
CA LYS A 80 27.50 -16.88 48.13
C LYS A 80 28.65 -17.11 47.13
N SER A 81 28.38 -17.04 45.86
CA SER A 81 29.39 -17.20 44.79
C SER A 81 30.21 -15.91 44.60
N GLU A 82 31.45 -16.07 44.10
CA GLU A 82 32.27 -14.95 43.63
C GLU A 82 31.50 -14.08 42.59
N PHE A 83 30.67 -14.72 41.78
CA PHE A 83 29.81 -14.07 40.82
C PHE A 83 28.83 -13.12 41.50
N GLY A 84 28.15 -13.56 42.56
CA GLY A 84 27.20 -12.75 43.31
C GLY A 84 27.86 -11.56 44.00
N ALA A 85 29.05 -11.74 44.56
CA ALA A 85 29.81 -10.64 45.17
C ALA A 85 30.21 -9.59 44.15
N LYS A 86 30.71 -9.98 42.95
CA LYS A 86 31.05 -9.07 41.84
C LYS A 86 29.83 -8.35 41.26
N TRP A 87 28.68 -9.02 41.18
CA TRP A 87 27.44 -8.41 40.71
C TRP A 87 26.94 -7.37 41.71
N ALA A 88 26.95 -7.70 43.00
CA ALA A 88 26.54 -6.76 44.06
C ALA A 88 27.43 -5.52 44.08
N TYR A 89 28.74 -5.68 43.92
CA TYR A 89 29.68 -4.55 43.82
C TYR A 89 29.35 -3.63 42.63
N LEU A 90 29.07 -4.21 41.43
CA LEU A 90 28.68 -3.45 40.26
C LEU A 90 27.33 -2.73 40.45
N TYR A 91 26.40 -3.33 41.17
CA TYR A 91 25.13 -2.69 41.53
C TYR A 91 25.31 -1.49 42.42
N ASP A 92 26.12 -1.63 43.50
CA ASP A 92 26.43 -0.47 44.38
C ASP A 92 27.10 0.65 43.57
N HIS A 93 28.04 0.34 42.67
CA HIS A 93 28.70 1.29 41.81
C HIS A 93 27.69 1.99 40.87
N GLN A 94 26.78 1.23 40.27
CA GLN A 94 25.73 1.78 39.42
C GLN A 94 24.83 2.79 40.15
N ILE A 95 24.50 2.53 41.41
CA ILE A 95 23.62 3.42 42.21
C ILE A 95 24.37 4.69 42.67
N GLN A 96 25.68 4.58 42.91
CA GLN A 96 26.47 5.71 43.44
C GLN A 96 27.02 6.63 42.32
N GLU A 97 27.58 6.06 41.27
CA GLU A 97 28.37 6.79 40.29
C GLU A 97 27.89 6.52 38.83
N GLY A 98 27.13 5.46 38.61
CA GLY A 98 26.77 4.98 37.27
C GLY A 98 27.87 4.09 36.65
N ILE A 99 27.49 3.23 35.73
CA ILE A 99 28.40 2.40 34.90
C ILE A 99 28.64 3.14 33.59
N HIS A 100 29.84 3.69 33.44
CA HIS A 100 30.26 4.45 32.23
C HIS A 100 31.19 3.67 31.31
N ASP A 101 31.84 2.61 31.81
CA ASP A 101 32.78 1.82 31.02
C ASP A 101 32.06 1.09 29.88
N PRO A 102 32.43 1.30 28.62
CA PRO A 102 31.78 0.63 27.50
C PRO A 102 31.98 -0.88 27.58
N ILE A 103 30.92 -1.63 27.20
CA ILE A 103 31.00 -3.08 27.00
C ILE A 103 31.49 -3.38 25.58
N VAL A 104 31.89 -4.63 25.29
CA VAL A 104 32.21 -5.10 23.94
C VAL A 104 31.13 -6.01 23.46
N VAL A 105 30.54 -5.68 22.30
CA VAL A 105 29.44 -6.46 21.71
C VAL A 105 29.65 -6.72 20.23
N TYR A 106 29.08 -7.82 19.76
CA TYR A 106 28.90 -8.09 18.35
C TYR A 106 27.45 -7.80 17.95
N GLU A 107 27.25 -7.07 16.89
CA GLU A 107 25.93 -6.87 16.28
C GLU A 107 25.76 -7.88 15.14
N PHE A 108 24.63 -8.58 15.12
CA PHE A 108 24.19 -9.48 14.09
C PHE A 108 22.66 -9.38 13.95
N MET A 109 22.18 -9.13 12.74
CA MET A 109 20.75 -8.97 12.44
C MET A 109 20.04 -7.95 13.36
N ASN A 110 20.69 -6.79 13.57
CA ASN A 110 20.23 -5.69 14.46
C ASN A 110 20.00 -6.11 15.93
N GLN A 111 20.65 -7.17 16.36
CA GLN A 111 20.69 -7.64 17.75
C GLN A 111 22.12 -7.68 18.28
N TYR A 112 22.31 -7.49 19.58
CA TYR A 112 23.65 -7.39 20.17
C TYR A 112 23.95 -8.59 21.07
N TYR A 113 25.17 -9.11 20.94
CA TYR A 113 25.69 -10.25 21.68
C TYR A 113 26.96 -9.84 22.44
N VAL A 114 26.92 -9.92 23.75
CA VAL A 114 27.98 -9.43 24.62
C VAL A 114 29.21 -10.35 24.57
N GLN A 115 30.36 -9.80 24.22
CA GLN A 115 31.65 -10.47 24.41
C GLN A 115 32.21 -10.22 25.78
N GLU A 116 32.19 -8.92 26.22
CA GLU A 116 32.65 -8.52 27.53
C GLU A 116 31.63 -7.56 28.18
N GLY A 117 31.24 -7.86 29.44
CA GLY A 117 30.35 -7.00 30.19
C GLY A 117 29.01 -7.60 30.59
N ASN A 118 28.77 -8.91 30.44
CA ASN A 118 27.51 -9.57 30.80
C ASN A 118 26.94 -9.19 32.16
N LYS A 119 27.80 -8.98 33.18
CA LYS A 119 27.34 -8.55 34.51
C LYS A 119 26.90 -7.10 34.53
N ARG A 120 27.58 -6.21 33.76
CA ARG A 120 27.17 -4.81 33.59
C ARG A 120 25.78 -4.74 32.96
N VAL A 121 25.57 -5.48 31.87
CA VAL A 121 24.25 -5.63 31.24
C VAL A 121 23.19 -6.14 32.21
N SER A 122 23.53 -7.19 33.00
CA SER A 122 22.63 -7.74 34.00
C SER A 122 22.19 -6.71 35.05
N VAL A 123 23.12 -5.93 35.59
CA VAL A 123 22.84 -4.88 36.57
C VAL A 123 21.96 -3.80 35.97
N LEU A 124 22.31 -3.30 34.76
CA LEU A 124 21.56 -2.24 34.08
C LEU A 124 20.14 -2.67 33.72
N LYS A 125 19.96 -3.90 33.21
CA LYS A 125 18.61 -4.47 32.98
C LYS A 125 17.82 -4.62 34.30
N TYR A 126 18.48 -4.96 35.40
CA TYR A 126 17.80 -5.09 36.68
C TYR A 126 17.29 -3.75 37.22
N VAL A 127 18.06 -2.67 37.09
CA VAL A 127 17.67 -1.31 37.52
C VAL A 127 16.75 -0.62 36.51
N GLY A 128 16.54 -1.19 35.33
CA GLY A 128 15.64 -0.64 34.30
C GLY A 128 16.28 0.52 33.51
N ALA A 129 17.60 0.48 33.30
CA ALA A 129 18.26 1.43 32.41
C ALA A 129 17.84 1.18 30.95
N PHE A 130 17.91 2.22 30.09
CA PHE A 130 17.48 2.13 28.69
C PHE A 130 18.62 1.73 27.74
N SER A 131 19.83 2.24 27.98
CA SER A 131 20.98 2.05 27.09
C SER A 131 22.28 1.84 27.85
N ILE A 132 23.29 1.43 27.13
CA ILE A 132 24.66 1.27 27.62
C ILE A 132 25.65 1.65 26.50
N ALA A 133 26.76 2.30 26.86
CA ALA A 133 27.88 2.53 25.95
C ALA A 133 28.54 1.20 25.59
N ALA A 134 28.76 0.95 24.31
CA ALA A 134 29.33 -0.27 23.80
C ALA A 134 30.28 -0.03 22.62
N SER A 135 31.40 -0.74 22.59
CA SER A 135 32.21 -0.91 21.40
C SER A 135 31.57 -2.01 20.54
N VAL A 136 31.11 -1.66 19.36
CA VAL A 136 30.27 -2.51 18.51
C VAL A 136 31.04 -3.01 17.30
N ILE A 137 31.06 -4.34 17.08
CA ILE A 137 31.54 -4.98 15.85
C ILE A 137 30.33 -5.60 15.16
N ARG A 138 30.04 -5.13 13.93
CA ARG A 138 28.93 -5.63 13.10
C ARG A 138 29.39 -6.81 12.28
N MET A 139 28.61 -7.90 12.32
CA MET A 139 28.80 -9.12 11.54
C MET A 139 27.81 -9.09 10.37
N ILE A 140 28.30 -8.96 9.14
CA ILE A 140 27.45 -8.90 7.94
C ILE A 140 27.32 -10.30 7.35
N PRO A 141 26.10 -10.91 7.35
CA PRO A 141 25.87 -12.20 6.72
C PRO A 141 25.91 -12.10 5.20
N LYS A 142 26.11 -13.22 4.51
CA LYS A 142 25.92 -13.31 3.07
C LYS A 142 24.46 -13.03 2.69
N ARG A 143 24.22 -12.33 1.56
CA ARG A 143 22.87 -12.12 1.02
C ARG A 143 22.22 -13.46 0.67
N THR A 144 20.96 -13.61 1.06
CA THR A 144 20.10 -14.75 0.76
C THR A 144 18.69 -14.26 0.45
N ASP A 145 17.84 -15.11 -0.14
CA ASP A 145 16.45 -14.80 -0.44
C ASP A 145 15.55 -14.90 0.80
N ASP A 146 16.10 -15.13 1.97
CA ASP A 146 15.35 -15.17 3.22
C ASP A 146 14.89 -13.77 3.62
N LEU A 147 13.62 -13.65 4.02
CA LEU A 147 12.99 -12.35 4.33
C LEU A 147 13.78 -11.56 5.39
N ASP A 148 14.20 -12.23 6.48
CA ASP A 148 14.95 -11.56 7.56
C ASP A 148 16.29 -11.02 7.05
N ASN A 149 16.93 -11.74 6.12
CA ASN A 149 18.20 -11.33 5.51
C ASN A 149 17.97 -10.12 4.59
N ARG A 150 16.93 -10.12 3.74
CA ARG A 150 16.58 -8.97 2.89
C ARG A 150 16.26 -7.73 3.72
N LEU A 151 15.44 -7.86 4.77
CA LEU A 151 15.13 -6.77 5.71
C LEU A 151 16.39 -6.23 6.40
N TYR A 152 17.34 -7.10 6.72
CA TYR A 152 18.59 -6.66 7.32
C TYR A 152 19.44 -5.83 6.34
N TYR A 153 19.45 -6.18 5.05
CA TYR A 153 20.17 -5.39 4.06
C TYR A 153 19.51 -4.02 3.82
N GLU A 154 18.18 -3.94 3.76
CA GLU A 154 17.48 -2.64 3.75
C GLU A 154 17.80 -1.81 5.02
N PHE A 155 17.87 -2.47 6.18
CA PHE A 155 18.31 -1.81 7.42
C PHE A 155 19.76 -1.27 7.29
N LEU A 156 20.68 -2.03 6.69
CA LEU A 156 22.05 -1.56 6.51
C LEU A 156 22.12 -0.30 5.65
N ASP A 157 21.36 -0.24 4.56
CA ASP A 157 21.29 0.92 3.67
C ASP A 157 20.68 2.13 4.41
N PHE A 158 19.60 1.94 5.14
CA PHE A 158 19.02 2.97 6.01
C PHE A 158 19.99 3.44 7.10
N TYR A 159 20.75 2.51 7.71
CA TYR A 159 21.74 2.85 8.72
C TYR A 159 22.87 3.71 8.17
N GLN A 160 23.31 3.49 6.92
CA GLN A 160 24.37 4.29 6.29
C GLN A 160 24.03 5.78 6.21
N VAL A 161 22.77 6.13 6.03
CA VAL A 161 22.30 7.51 5.93
C VAL A 161 21.82 8.07 7.27
N SER A 162 21.14 7.28 8.09
CA SER A 162 20.48 7.72 9.33
C SER A 162 21.34 7.54 10.58
N PHE A 163 22.25 6.58 10.61
CA PHE A 163 22.97 6.07 11.79
C PHE A 163 22.03 5.63 12.93
N ASN A 164 20.80 5.29 12.58
CA ASN A 164 19.79 4.86 13.55
C ASN A 164 19.70 3.33 13.58
N CYS A 165 19.81 2.75 14.77
CA CYS A 165 19.68 1.32 15.00
C CYS A 165 18.37 0.95 15.73
N ASP A 166 17.53 1.94 16.10
CA ASP A 166 16.31 1.68 16.89
C ASP A 166 15.17 1.15 16.01
N ILE A 167 15.08 1.65 14.78
CA ILE A 167 14.05 1.25 13.80
C ILE A 167 14.32 -0.15 13.28
N TRP A 168 13.27 -1.00 13.32
CA TRP A 168 13.26 -2.32 12.72
C TRP A 168 11.89 -2.67 12.19
N PHE A 169 11.77 -2.80 10.87
CA PHE A 169 10.52 -3.12 10.19
C PHE A 169 10.32 -4.63 9.98
N SER A 170 9.08 -5.05 9.84
CA SER A 170 8.69 -6.42 9.54
C SER A 170 8.39 -6.67 8.06
N LYS A 171 8.40 -5.61 7.21
CA LYS A 171 8.03 -5.68 5.79
C LYS A 171 9.07 -4.99 4.93
N GLU A 172 9.38 -5.60 3.78
CA GLU A 172 10.27 -5.02 2.76
C GLU A 172 9.74 -3.68 2.23
N GLY A 173 10.66 -2.81 1.80
CA GLY A 173 10.37 -1.47 1.28
C GLY A 173 9.94 -0.46 2.35
N SER A 174 9.87 -0.85 3.63
CA SER A 174 9.39 0.04 4.69
C SER A 174 10.38 1.14 5.03
N TYR A 175 11.69 0.91 4.88
CA TYR A 175 12.72 1.93 5.08
C TYR A 175 12.61 3.04 4.02
N ASP A 176 12.43 2.69 2.75
CA ASP A 176 12.25 3.65 1.67
C ASP A 176 10.97 4.45 1.81
N ARG A 177 9.88 3.79 2.21
CA ARG A 177 8.62 4.46 2.54
C ARG A 177 8.80 5.48 3.65
N LEU A 178 9.56 5.15 4.71
CA LEU A 178 9.85 6.08 5.79
C LEU A 178 10.66 7.30 5.32
N ILE A 179 11.75 7.07 4.58
CA ILE A 179 12.58 8.14 4.00
C ILE A 179 11.72 9.07 3.14
N LYS A 180 10.88 8.50 2.28
CA LYS A 180 9.95 9.24 1.43
C LYS A 180 8.91 10.02 2.24
N ALA A 181 8.30 9.41 3.25
CA ALA A 181 7.32 10.09 4.12
C ALA A 181 7.94 11.23 4.94
N MET A 182 9.25 11.18 5.16
CA MET A 182 10.02 12.25 5.79
C MET A 182 10.47 13.34 4.80
N ASN A 183 10.22 13.20 3.50
CA ASN A 183 10.72 14.06 2.42
C ASN A 183 12.26 14.18 2.43
N LYS A 184 12.97 13.06 2.61
CA LYS A 184 14.41 12.99 2.59
C LYS A 184 14.94 12.33 1.32
N ASN A 185 16.17 12.70 0.95
CA ASN A 185 16.90 12.02 -0.11
C ASN A 185 17.47 10.69 0.42
N PRO A 186 17.24 9.54 -0.24
CA PRO A 186 17.74 8.25 0.21
C PRO A 186 19.25 8.15 0.27
N ASP A 187 19.99 8.92 -0.55
CA ASP A 187 21.45 8.88 -0.66
C ASP A 187 22.17 9.91 0.23
N GLU A 188 21.41 10.78 0.90
CA GLU A 188 21.98 11.88 1.69
C GLU A 188 22.08 11.51 3.17
N GLN A 189 23.32 11.59 3.71
CA GLN A 189 23.53 11.37 5.13
C GLN A 189 22.86 12.45 5.98
N TRP A 190 22.17 12.01 7.03
CA TRP A 190 21.51 12.92 7.97
C TRP A 190 22.53 13.64 8.84
N SER A 191 22.32 14.92 9.07
CA SER A 191 23.10 15.70 10.02
C SER A 191 22.89 15.18 11.45
N GLU A 192 23.79 15.53 12.36
CA GLU A 192 23.72 15.14 13.77
C GLU A 192 22.40 15.63 14.42
N ASP A 193 22.01 16.87 14.14
CA ASP A 193 20.75 17.44 14.63
C ASP A 193 19.53 16.65 14.14
N GLU A 194 19.51 16.25 12.89
CA GLU A 194 18.42 15.44 12.31
C GLU A 194 18.34 14.07 12.97
N ARG A 195 19.47 13.43 13.23
CA ARG A 195 19.52 12.13 13.93
C ARG A 195 18.99 12.23 15.35
N ILE A 196 19.38 13.28 16.09
CA ILE A 196 18.92 13.53 17.46
C ILE A 196 17.40 13.78 17.46
N VAL A 197 16.91 14.61 16.55
CA VAL A 197 15.47 14.92 16.43
C VAL A 197 14.68 13.69 16.08
N PHE A 198 15.17 12.87 15.13
CA PHE A 198 14.52 11.64 14.73
C PHE A 198 14.44 10.63 15.86
N LYS A 199 15.57 10.38 16.54
CA LYS A 199 15.61 9.47 17.70
C LYS A 199 14.64 9.94 18.79
N SER A 200 14.64 11.23 19.13
CA SER A 200 13.71 11.78 20.12
C SER A 200 12.24 11.65 19.72
N ALA A 201 11.92 11.80 18.43
CA ALA A 201 10.56 11.62 17.92
C ALA A 201 10.13 10.15 18.02
N TYR A 202 11.00 9.23 17.63
CA TYR A 202 10.74 7.79 17.72
C TYR A 202 10.60 7.31 19.17
N ASP A 203 11.47 7.77 20.08
CA ASP A 203 11.39 7.43 21.52
C ASP A 203 10.06 7.89 22.15
N ARG A 204 9.59 9.09 21.81
CA ARG A 204 8.28 9.57 22.28
C ARG A 204 7.13 8.74 21.70
N PHE A 205 7.22 8.40 20.41
CA PHE A 205 6.23 7.53 19.76
C PHE A 205 6.19 6.16 20.40
N SER A 206 7.35 5.52 20.58
CA SER A 206 7.47 4.19 21.18
C SER A 206 6.84 4.14 22.58
N LYS A 207 7.13 5.12 23.43
CA LYS A 207 6.49 5.22 24.76
C LYS A 207 4.97 5.35 24.66
N ALA A 208 4.48 6.22 23.74
CA ALA A 208 3.06 6.40 23.55
C ALA A 208 2.38 5.14 23.00
N PHE A 209 3.02 4.43 22.08
CA PHE A 209 2.53 3.20 21.47
C PHE A 209 2.40 2.07 22.49
N HIS A 210 3.43 1.80 23.30
CA HIS A 210 3.34 0.84 24.39
C HIS A 210 2.29 1.22 25.44
N ALA A 211 2.21 2.50 25.81
CA ALA A 211 1.19 3.00 26.74
C ALA A 211 -0.25 2.98 26.16
N PHE A 212 -0.38 2.92 24.83
CA PHE A 212 -1.65 2.73 24.14
C PHE A 212 -2.10 1.26 24.11
N GLY A 213 -1.21 0.31 24.37
CA GLY A 213 -1.44 -1.13 24.24
C GLY A 213 -0.98 -1.66 22.88
N GLY A 214 0.00 -1.01 22.27
CA GLY A 214 0.55 -1.37 20.98
C GLY A 214 1.13 -2.79 20.91
N ASP A 215 1.55 -3.33 22.04
CA ASP A 215 2.10 -4.70 22.16
C ASP A 215 1.05 -5.80 21.87
N ASP A 216 -0.23 -5.47 21.86
CA ASP A 216 -1.32 -6.41 21.53
C ASP A 216 -1.53 -6.55 20.01
N TYR A 217 -0.86 -5.72 19.19
CA TYR A 217 -0.93 -5.78 17.73
C TYR A 217 0.17 -6.68 17.17
N ASP A 218 -0.15 -7.43 16.12
CA ASP A 218 0.83 -8.25 15.38
C ASP A 218 1.62 -7.38 14.39
N MET A 219 2.41 -6.46 14.95
CA MET A 219 3.27 -5.54 14.19
C MET A 219 4.38 -4.99 15.10
N THR A 220 5.48 -4.54 14.50
CA THR A 220 6.54 -3.86 15.27
C THR A 220 6.15 -2.42 15.60
N CYS A 221 6.79 -1.86 16.65
CA CYS A 221 6.64 -0.43 16.94
C CYS A 221 7.06 0.45 15.74
N SER A 222 8.04 0.00 14.95
CA SER A 222 8.52 0.69 13.76
C SER A 222 7.48 0.68 12.64
N ASP A 223 6.78 -0.43 12.42
CA ASP A 223 5.68 -0.50 11.45
C ASP A 223 4.55 0.48 11.83
N ALA A 224 4.20 0.53 13.12
CA ALA A 224 3.21 1.48 13.61
C ALA A 224 3.68 2.94 13.46
N PHE A 225 4.98 3.20 13.68
CA PHE A 225 5.58 4.51 13.47
C PHE A 225 5.49 4.95 12.02
N LEU A 226 5.75 4.04 11.08
CA LEU A 226 5.60 4.31 9.64
C LEU A 226 4.16 4.71 9.29
N VAL A 227 3.17 3.93 9.73
CA VAL A 227 1.75 4.25 9.54
C VAL A 227 1.43 5.65 10.10
N TYR A 228 1.91 5.95 11.30
CA TYR A 228 1.70 7.26 11.91
C TYR A 228 2.33 8.40 11.09
N VAL A 229 3.57 8.22 10.63
CA VAL A 229 4.28 9.23 9.84
C VAL A 229 3.62 9.45 8.48
N GLU A 230 3.15 8.40 7.83
CA GLU A 230 2.42 8.49 6.55
C GLU A 230 1.09 9.26 6.69
N LEU A 231 0.36 9.03 7.78
CA LEU A 231 -0.94 9.66 8.01
C LEU A 231 -0.83 11.11 8.51
N PHE A 232 0.04 11.37 9.48
CA PHE A 232 0.13 12.69 10.13
C PHE A 232 1.30 13.55 9.63
N GLY A 233 2.28 12.94 8.98
CA GLY A 233 3.51 13.56 8.52
C GLY A 233 4.59 13.62 9.58
N TYR A 234 5.86 13.50 9.17
CA TYR A 234 7.01 13.52 10.06
C TYR A 234 7.18 14.87 10.80
N ARG A 235 6.80 16.00 10.17
CA ARG A 235 6.85 17.33 10.83
C ARG A 235 5.94 17.36 12.05
N THR A 236 4.77 16.75 11.97
CA THR A 236 3.80 16.72 13.07
C THR A 236 4.36 16.01 14.30
N ILE A 237 5.02 14.87 14.13
CA ILE A 237 5.52 14.10 15.28
C ILE A 237 6.70 14.78 15.97
N LYS A 238 7.48 15.62 15.27
CA LYS A 238 8.56 16.40 15.88
C LYS A 238 8.05 17.28 17.02
N ASP A 239 6.87 17.87 16.84
CA ASP A 239 6.28 18.85 17.75
C ASP A 239 5.30 18.24 18.76
N ARG A 240 4.91 16.94 18.57
CA ARG A 240 3.96 16.24 19.45
C ARG A 240 4.61 15.75 20.73
N VAL A 241 3.90 15.96 21.85
CA VAL A 241 4.22 15.30 23.12
C VAL A 241 3.54 13.93 23.20
N GLU A 242 4.03 13.05 24.07
CA GLU A 242 3.55 11.66 24.23
C GLU A 242 2.01 11.57 24.35
N ARG A 243 1.40 12.46 25.16
CA ARG A 243 -0.07 12.49 25.33
C ARG A 243 -0.81 12.74 24.01
N GLN A 244 -0.31 13.64 23.16
CA GLN A 244 -0.91 13.98 21.87
C GLN A 244 -0.77 12.80 20.89
N ILE A 245 0.43 12.18 20.87
CA ILE A 245 0.66 10.97 20.06
C ILE A 245 -0.32 9.87 20.47
N LYS A 246 -0.54 9.65 21.76
CA LYS A 246 -1.51 8.66 22.25
C LYS A 246 -2.95 8.98 21.79
N MET A 247 -3.34 10.25 21.77
CA MET A 247 -4.64 10.67 21.23
C MET A 247 -4.74 10.41 19.72
N ASP A 248 -3.67 10.67 18.98
CA ASP A 248 -3.62 10.40 17.54
C ASP A 248 -3.69 8.89 17.27
N LEU A 249 -3.00 8.04 18.07
CA LEU A 249 -3.07 6.57 17.96
C LEU A 249 -4.49 6.05 18.19
N VAL A 250 -5.27 6.66 19.10
CA VAL A 250 -6.69 6.31 19.29
C VAL A 250 -7.50 6.59 18.01
N LYS A 251 -7.25 7.71 17.32
CA LYS A 251 -7.94 8.05 16.07
C LYS A 251 -7.64 7.06 14.95
N ILE A 252 -6.40 6.56 14.85
CA ILE A 252 -5.95 5.65 13.78
C ILE A 252 -5.94 4.17 14.20
N LYS A 253 -6.65 3.83 15.28
CA LYS A 253 -6.69 2.45 15.79
C LYS A 253 -7.05 1.43 14.73
N ASP A 254 -8.06 1.71 13.91
CA ASP A 254 -8.54 0.81 12.87
C ASP A 254 -7.52 0.67 11.72
N GLU A 255 -6.76 1.73 11.40
CA GLU A 255 -5.64 1.69 10.42
C GLU A 255 -4.49 0.83 10.93
N LEU A 256 -4.11 0.97 12.22
CA LEU A 256 -3.10 0.11 12.84
C LEU A 256 -3.54 -1.36 12.84
N LEU A 257 -4.82 -1.62 13.14
CA LEU A 257 -5.36 -2.97 13.11
C LEU A 257 -5.34 -3.57 11.70
N LEU A 258 -5.65 -2.77 10.68
CA LEU A 258 -5.58 -3.18 9.29
C LEU A 258 -4.13 -3.48 8.88
N ALA A 259 -3.19 -2.59 9.22
CA ALA A 259 -1.78 -2.75 8.93
C ALA A 259 -1.17 -4.01 9.59
N SER A 260 -1.55 -4.29 10.85
CA SER A 260 -1.12 -5.50 11.57
C SER A 260 -1.62 -6.81 10.94
N ARG A 261 -2.71 -6.75 10.16
CA ARG A 261 -3.30 -7.90 9.46
C ARG A 261 -2.86 -8.03 8.00
N GLY A 262 -1.85 -7.28 7.57
CA GLY A 262 -1.29 -7.36 6.23
C GLY A 262 -2.03 -6.52 5.18
N ASN A 263 -2.74 -5.46 5.59
CA ASN A 263 -3.40 -4.51 4.68
C ASN A 263 -4.37 -5.17 3.67
N LYS A 264 -5.14 -6.15 4.11
CA LYS A 264 -6.08 -6.89 3.24
C LYS A 264 -7.18 -6.00 2.70
N ILE A 265 -7.47 -6.14 1.41
CA ILE A 265 -8.55 -5.44 0.71
C ILE A 265 -9.68 -6.43 0.40
N ALA A 266 -10.90 -6.05 0.72
CA ALA A 266 -12.10 -6.75 0.27
C ALA A 266 -12.60 -6.08 -1.01
N LEU A 267 -12.42 -6.73 -2.15
CA LEU A 267 -12.97 -6.31 -3.44
C LEU A 267 -14.43 -6.81 -3.51
N LEU A 268 -15.38 -5.89 -3.37
CA LEU A 268 -16.80 -6.22 -3.45
C LEU A 268 -17.26 -6.14 -4.90
N GLU A 269 -17.47 -7.31 -5.53
CA GLU A 269 -17.74 -7.46 -6.96
C GLU A 269 -19.20 -7.21 -7.35
N GLN A 270 -20.11 -7.34 -6.41
CA GLN A 270 -21.53 -7.13 -6.61
C GLN A 270 -22.09 -6.14 -5.58
N PRO A 271 -23.05 -5.29 -5.96
CA PRO A 271 -23.88 -4.61 -4.98
C PRO A 271 -24.63 -5.69 -4.21
N GLU A 272 -24.62 -5.63 -2.88
CA GLU A 272 -25.44 -6.52 -2.05
C GLU A 272 -26.89 -6.44 -2.53
N GLU A 273 -27.50 -7.58 -2.80
CA GLU A 273 -28.94 -7.64 -3.10
C GLU A 273 -29.69 -7.16 -1.85
N MET A 274 -30.32 -6.02 -1.97
CA MET A 274 -31.21 -5.53 -0.92
C MET A 274 -32.45 -6.44 -0.91
N ASP A 275 -32.68 -7.09 0.24
CA ASP A 275 -33.93 -7.81 0.46
C ASP A 275 -35.10 -6.86 0.14
N ASP A 276 -35.98 -7.20 -0.81
CA ASP A 276 -37.11 -6.39 -1.30
C ASP A 276 -38.12 -6.01 -0.21
N LYS A 277 -37.83 -6.28 1.07
CA LYS A 277 -38.64 -5.98 2.24
C LYS A 277 -38.23 -4.74 3.00
N VAL A 278 -37.32 -3.92 2.47
CA VAL A 278 -36.95 -2.67 3.14
C VAL A 278 -38.04 -1.63 2.92
N ASP A 279 -38.73 -1.36 3.99
CA ASP A 279 -39.69 -0.28 4.21
C ASP A 279 -39.16 1.04 3.59
N ASN A 280 -39.79 1.53 2.53
CA ASN A 280 -39.44 2.76 1.79
C ASN A 280 -39.64 4.03 2.64
N ASN A 281 -39.29 4.00 3.93
CA ASN A 281 -39.41 5.17 4.80
C ASN A 281 -38.07 5.96 4.79
N PRO A 282 -38.02 7.10 4.08
CA PRO A 282 -36.81 7.93 4.00
C PRO A 282 -36.35 8.48 5.36
N LEU A 283 -37.21 8.43 6.39
CA LEU A 283 -36.88 8.91 7.73
C LEU A 283 -35.96 7.97 8.53
N LYS A 284 -35.92 6.66 8.21
CA LYS A 284 -34.94 5.73 8.80
C LYS A 284 -33.53 5.93 8.29
N PHE A 285 -33.37 6.48 7.12
CA PHE A 285 -32.19 6.81 6.40
C PHE A 285 -31.29 7.82 7.15
N ILE A 286 -31.86 8.78 7.80
CA ILE A 286 -31.18 9.90 8.45
C ILE A 286 -30.74 9.56 9.87
N ASN A 287 -31.55 8.75 10.60
CA ASN A 287 -31.24 8.32 11.95
C ASN A 287 -29.98 7.44 12.08
N TRP A 288 -29.46 6.91 10.98
CA TRP A 288 -28.25 6.10 11.00
C TRP A 288 -26.96 6.92 10.77
N LEU A 289 -27.04 8.06 10.10
CA LEU A 289 -25.89 8.95 9.84
C LEU A 289 -25.49 9.81 11.05
N LEU A 290 -26.38 9.94 12.04
CA LEU A 290 -26.16 10.77 13.22
C LEU A 290 -26.25 9.95 14.51
N PRO A 291 -25.40 10.17 15.52
CA PRO A 291 -25.66 9.69 16.87
C PRO A 291 -26.93 10.40 17.39
N VAL A 292 -27.90 9.58 17.72
CA VAL A 292 -29.28 9.94 18.11
C VAL A 292 -29.33 11.16 19.02
N GLN A 293 -29.75 12.28 18.51
CA GLN A 293 -30.55 13.30 19.23
C GLN A 293 -31.59 13.85 18.25
N ASN A 294 -32.84 13.96 18.69
CA ASN A 294 -34.03 14.40 17.95
C ASN A 294 -33.77 15.63 17.06
N ILE A 295 -33.28 15.41 15.83
CA ILE A 295 -33.11 16.43 14.81
C ILE A 295 -34.06 16.07 13.67
N GLU A 296 -34.80 17.05 13.15
CA GLU A 296 -35.60 16.89 11.94
C GLU A 296 -34.73 16.32 10.80
N PRO A 297 -35.30 15.51 9.90
CA PRO A 297 -34.56 14.86 8.85
C PRO A 297 -33.88 15.89 7.93
N GLU A 298 -32.59 16.17 8.17
CA GLU A 298 -31.79 16.99 7.26
C GLU A 298 -31.59 16.26 5.95
N MET A 299 -31.64 16.99 4.83
CA MET A 299 -31.37 16.51 3.49
C MET A 299 -29.94 15.99 3.38
N LEU A 300 -29.71 14.84 2.72
CA LEU A 300 -28.39 14.30 2.49
C LEU A 300 -27.60 15.26 1.58
N LYS A 301 -26.48 15.80 2.09
CA LYS A 301 -25.60 16.69 1.35
C LYS A 301 -24.33 15.96 0.93
N ILE A 302 -24.07 15.94 -0.36
CA ILE A 302 -22.99 15.17 -0.97
C ILE A 302 -22.04 16.11 -1.72
N ALA A 303 -20.75 16.03 -1.40
CA ALA A 303 -19.72 16.75 -2.13
C ALA A 303 -18.99 15.84 -3.10
N PHE A 304 -18.66 16.36 -4.28
CA PHE A 304 -17.80 15.77 -5.27
C PHE A 304 -16.55 16.62 -5.41
N ILE A 305 -15.38 16.02 -5.14
CA ILE A 305 -14.09 16.70 -5.27
C ILE A 305 -13.38 16.14 -6.49
N HIS A 306 -13.10 17.00 -7.45
CA HIS A 306 -12.51 16.67 -8.75
C HIS A 306 -11.09 17.18 -8.86
N ALA A 307 -10.22 16.42 -9.54
CA ALA A 307 -8.85 16.82 -9.82
C ALA A 307 -8.80 18.04 -10.75
N LYS A 308 -9.59 18.02 -11.81
CA LYS A 308 -9.63 19.05 -12.87
C LYS A 308 -11.07 19.51 -13.08
N THR A 309 -11.27 20.48 -14.00
CA THR A 309 -12.63 20.89 -14.39
C THR A 309 -13.23 19.93 -15.42
N SER A 310 -14.55 19.91 -15.56
CA SER A 310 -15.26 19.12 -16.57
C SER A 310 -14.97 19.57 -18.01
N GLU A 311 -14.44 20.78 -18.19
CA GLU A 311 -14.07 21.31 -19.50
C GLU A 311 -12.69 20.83 -19.97
N THR A 312 -11.79 20.51 -19.04
CA THR A 312 -10.39 20.13 -19.30
C THR A 312 -10.11 18.65 -19.13
N SER A 313 -11.04 17.88 -18.51
CA SER A 313 -10.88 16.47 -18.24
C SER A 313 -12.15 15.70 -18.57
N SER A 314 -12.05 14.76 -19.49
CA SER A 314 -13.11 13.82 -19.84
C SER A 314 -13.50 12.93 -18.62
N TRP A 315 -12.52 12.58 -17.80
CA TRP A 315 -12.75 11.86 -16.54
C TRP A 315 -13.65 12.63 -15.59
N THR A 316 -13.32 13.90 -15.31
CA THR A 316 -14.14 14.79 -14.49
C THR A 316 -15.53 14.99 -15.10
N TYR A 317 -15.62 15.16 -16.43
CA TYR A 317 -16.88 15.29 -17.12
C TYR A 317 -17.80 14.07 -16.91
N GLY A 318 -17.25 12.84 -16.99
CA GLY A 318 -18.01 11.64 -16.72
C GLY A 318 -18.56 11.57 -15.29
N HIS A 319 -17.74 11.96 -14.30
CA HIS A 319 -18.16 12.02 -12.90
C HIS A 319 -19.22 13.09 -12.65
N GLU A 320 -19.13 14.27 -13.29
CA GLU A 320 -20.14 15.32 -13.21
C GLU A 320 -21.49 14.91 -13.83
N LEU A 321 -21.48 14.17 -14.93
CA LEU A 321 -22.69 13.55 -15.46
C LEU A 321 -23.32 12.59 -14.45
N GLY A 322 -22.47 11.85 -13.72
CA GLY A 322 -22.91 10.99 -12.64
C GLY A 322 -23.54 11.75 -11.47
N ARG A 323 -22.95 12.88 -11.07
CA ARG A 323 -23.53 13.77 -10.04
C ARG A 323 -24.90 14.31 -10.48
N MET A 324 -25.00 14.83 -11.71
CA MET A 324 -26.28 15.34 -12.24
C MET A 324 -27.36 14.26 -12.31
N TYR A 325 -26.98 13.02 -12.61
CA TYR A 325 -27.90 11.89 -12.56
C TYR A 325 -28.48 11.69 -11.15
N LEU A 326 -27.66 11.83 -10.10
CA LEU A 326 -28.13 11.66 -8.72
C LEU A 326 -29.21 12.69 -8.35
N GLU A 327 -29.06 13.95 -8.76
CA GLU A 327 -30.07 14.99 -8.52
C GLU A 327 -31.42 14.63 -9.14
N GLN A 328 -31.40 13.95 -10.30
CA GLN A 328 -32.60 13.46 -10.95
C GLN A 328 -33.16 12.18 -10.28
N ALA A 329 -32.28 11.26 -9.91
CA ALA A 329 -32.68 9.96 -9.35
C ALA A 329 -33.25 10.05 -7.95
N PHE A 330 -32.72 10.95 -7.12
CA PHE A 330 -33.15 11.15 -5.73
C PHE A 330 -34.09 12.35 -5.57
N GLU A 331 -34.37 13.08 -6.65
CA GLU A 331 -35.19 14.29 -6.65
C GLU A 331 -34.73 15.30 -5.58
N GLU A 332 -35.61 15.89 -4.80
CA GLU A 332 -35.30 16.89 -3.77
C GLU A 332 -34.74 16.28 -2.46
N LYS A 333 -34.47 14.98 -2.40
CA LYS A 333 -33.99 14.29 -1.19
C LYS A 333 -32.48 14.46 -0.91
N ILE A 334 -31.73 14.88 -1.91
CA ILE A 334 -30.30 15.11 -1.79
C ILE A 334 -29.92 16.48 -2.34
N GLU A 335 -28.84 17.04 -1.80
CA GLU A 335 -28.17 18.23 -2.33
C GLU A 335 -26.77 17.84 -2.73
N THR A 336 -26.31 18.19 -3.94
CA THR A 336 -24.97 17.88 -4.40
C THR A 336 -24.15 19.14 -4.68
N MET A 337 -22.85 19.10 -4.41
CA MET A 337 -21.90 20.19 -4.64
C MET A 337 -20.65 19.66 -5.33
N SER A 338 -20.06 20.45 -6.25
CA SER A 338 -18.80 20.12 -6.91
C SER A 338 -17.70 21.11 -6.54
N PHE A 339 -16.51 20.58 -6.30
CA PHE A 339 -15.28 21.30 -6.06
C PHE A 339 -14.22 20.81 -7.06
N PHE A 340 -13.41 21.72 -7.58
CA PHE A 340 -12.46 21.42 -8.65
C PHE A 340 -11.02 21.74 -8.21
N HIS A 341 -10.03 21.30 -9.01
CA HIS A 341 -8.59 21.53 -8.79
C HIS A 341 -8.00 20.78 -7.58
N GLY A 342 -8.59 19.65 -7.22
CA GLY A 342 -8.12 18.81 -6.11
C GLY A 342 -6.82 18.04 -6.41
N ASP A 343 -6.21 18.17 -7.60
CA ASP A 343 -4.92 17.60 -7.97
C ASP A 343 -3.72 18.42 -7.44
N THR A 344 -3.95 19.66 -7.04
CA THR A 344 -2.93 20.52 -6.44
C THR A 344 -2.76 20.20 -4.95
N GLU A 345 -1.52 20.16 -4.47
CA GLU A 345 -1.20 19.83 -3.08
C GLU A 345 -1.99 20.68 -2.08
N GLY A 346 -2.74 20.02 -1.21
CA GLY A 346 -3.56 20.64 -0.17
C GLY A 346 -4.89 21.24 -0.65
N GLU A 347 -5.15 21.36 -1.95
CA GLU A 347 -6.43 21.89 -2.45
C GLU A 347 -7.58 20.88 -2.25
N ALA A 348 -7.32 19.58 -2.41
CA ALA A 348 -8.31 18.55 -2.10
C ALA A 348 -8.78 18.65 -0.64
N ARG A 349 -7.86 18.84 0.30
CA ARG A 349 -8.19 19.01 1.71
C ARG A 349 -9.01 20.27 1.96
N ARG A 350 -8.62 21.41 1.37
CA ARG A 350 -9.38 22.67 1.47
C ARG A 350 -10.80 22.53 0.90
N ALA A 351 -10.95 21.85 -0.22
CA ALA A 351 -12.25 21.57 -0.81
C ALA A 351 -13.12 20.70 0.10
N MET A 352 -12.54 19.66 0.72
CA MET A 352 -13.26 18.85 1.72
C MET A 352 -13.63 19.67 2.96
N GLU A 353 -12.77 20.53 3.47
CA GLU A 353 -13.09 21.44 4.59
C GLU A 353 -14.24 22.39 4.23
N GLN A 354 -14.26 22.92 3.01
CA GLN A 354 -15.39 23.74 2.53
C GLN A 354 -16.70 22.92 2.43
N ALA A 355 -16.61 21.68 1.94
CA ALA A 355 -17.75 20.77 1.89
C ALA A 355 -18.29 20.47 3.31
N LEU A 356 -17.42 20.26 4.29
CA LEU A 356 -17.81 20.05 5.70
C LEU A 356 -18.48 21.29 6.28
N LEU A 357 -17.97 22.49 6.01
CA LEU A 357 -18.57 23.76 6.43
C LEU A 357 -19.93 23.98 5.78
N ALA A 358 -20.16 23.48 4.55
CA ALA A 358 -21.47 23.50 3.87
C ALA A 358 -22.44 22.45 4.42
N GLY A 359 -21.99 21.61 5.37
CA GLY A 359 -22.80 20.57 6.01
C GLY A 359 -22.87 19.26 5.22
N CYS A 360 -21.92 19.01 4.29
CA CYS A 360 -21.85 17.74 3.59
C CYS A 360 -21.47 16.61 4.56
N ASN A 361 -22.22 15.52 4.50
CA ASN A 361 -22.03 14.33 5.33
C ASN A 361 -21.53 13.11 4.52
N MET A 362 -21.42 13.26 3.20
CA MET A 362 -20.83 12.30 2.28
C MET A 362 -19.96 13.03 1.27
N ILE A 363 -18.76 12.50 1.00
CA ILE A 363 -17.78 13.08 0.07
C ILE A 363 -17.28 12.00 -0.88
N PHE A 364 -17.36 12.28 -2.19
CA PHE A 364 -16.71 11.50 -3.23
C PHE A 364 -15.51 12.26 -3.77
N THR A 365 -14.32 11.71 -3.64
CA THR A 365 -13.12 12.19 -4.33
C THR A 365 -12.91 11.35 -5.58
N THR A 366 -12.82 11.98 -6.74
CA THR A 366 -12.94 11.33 -8.04
C THR A 366 -11.60 10.95 -8.68
N ALA A 367 -10.51 11.09 -7.93
CA ALA A 367 -9.19 10.68 -8.41
C ALA A 367 -8.32 10.18 -7.25
N SER A 368 -7.44 9.25 -7.57
CA SER A 368 -6.56 8.58 -6.61
C SER A 368 -5.56 9.51 -5.92
N GLN A 369 -5.14 10.59 -6.59
CA GLN A 369 -4.21 11.57 -6.00
C GLN A 369 -4.73 12.19 -4.70
N MET A 370 -6.05 12.23 -4.52
CA MET A 370 -6.69 12.79 -3.32
C MET A 370 -6.79 11.81 -2.14
N ILE A 371 -6.24 10.58 -2.27
CA ILE A 371 -6.41 9.52 -1.26
C ILE A 371 -5.89 9.95 0.12
N ASN A 372 -4.69 10.54 0.18
CA ASN A 372 -4.06 10.94 1.44
C ASN A 372 -4.87 12.02 2.17
N ASP A 373 -5.38 13.01 1.43
CA ASP A 373 -6.24 14.05 1.99
C ASP A 373 -7.60 13.49 2.42
N SER A 374 -8.15 12.53 1.66
CA SER A 374 -9.37 11.81 1.99
C SER A 374 -9.24 11.05 3.32
N VAL A 375 -8.15 10.31 3.50
CA VAL A 375 -7.86 9.54 4.72
C VAL A 375 -7.68 10.47 5.93
N LYS A 376 -6.89 11.54 5.79
CA LYS A 376 -6.68 12.53 6.86
C LYS A 376 -7.99 13.20 7.26
N THR A 377 -8.82 13.57 6.30
CA THR A 377 -10.13 14.17 6.57
C THR A 377 -11.06 13.19 7.27
N ALA A 378 -11.09 11.92 6.85
CA ALA A 378 -11.90 10.88 7.48
C ALA A 378 -11.47 10.57 8.93
N ILE A 379 -10.16 10.63 9.22
CA ILE A 379 -9.62 10.46 10.57
C ILE A 379 -10.01 11.62 11.49
N ASP A 380 -10.01 12.85 10.97
CA ASP A 380 -10.40 14.04 11.74
C ASP A 380 -11.93 14.18 11.86
N HIS A 381 -12.71 13.67 10.88
CA HIS A 381 -14.17 13.74 10.78
C HIS A 381 -14.80 12.35 10.58
N PRO A 382 -14.75 11.45 11.59
CA PRO A 382 -15.24 10.08 11.47
C PRO A 382 -16.77 9.98 11.25
N GLU A 383 -17.49 11.05 11.47
CA GLU A 383 -18.93 11.18 11.20
C GLU A 383 -19.24 11.30 9.70
N VAL A 384 -18.28 11.72 8.88
CA VAL A 384 -18.45 11.91 7.43
C VAL A 384 -18.03 10.66 6.68
N LYS A 385 -18.78 10.29 5.65
CA LYS A 385 -18.45 9.15 4.78
C LYS A 385 -17.67 9.62 3.58
N ILE A 386 -16.44 9.12 3.43
CA ILE A 386 -15.56 9.50 2.34
C ILE A 386 -15.30 8.29 1.44
N PHE A 387 -15.48 8.50 0.14
CA PHE A 387 -15.24 7.52 -0.92
C PHE A 387 -14.21 8.07 -1.88
N ASN A 388 -13.14 7.31 -2.14
CA ASN A 388 -12.10 7.71 -3.09
C ASN A 388 -12.11 6.80 -4.32
N CYS A 389 -12.07 7.42 -5.52
CA CYS A 389 -11.98 6.68 -6.77
C CYS A 389 -10.55 6.18 -6.98
N SER A 390 -10.30 4.98 -6.51
CA SER A 390 -9.03 4.28 -6.66
C SER A 390 -9.20 2.78 -6.48
N VAL A 391 -8.21 2.00 -6.89
CA VAL A 391 -8.14 0.56 -6.70
C VAL A 391 -6.85 0.18 -5.98
N ASN A 392 -6.84 -0.94 -5.30
CA ASN A 392 -5.67 -1.47 -4.58
C ASN A 392 -5.09 -0.53 -3.49
N MET A 393 -5.97 0.24 -2.84
CA MET A 393 -5.61 1.12 -1.72
C MET A 393 -6.22 0.60 -0.42
N SER A 394 -5.37 0.39 0.60
CA SER A 394 -5.74 -0.27 1.84
C SER A 394 -5.83 0.71 3.00
N TYR A 395 -7.03 1.29 3.18
CA TYR A 395 -7.37 2.17 4.31
C TYR A 395 -8.70 1.76 4.93
N SER A 396 -8.83 1.81 6.24
CA SER A 396 -10.05 1.45 6.96
C SER A 396 -10.98 2.63 7.25
N SER A 397 -10.45 3.85 7.25
CA SER A 397 -11.19 5.09 7.51
C SER A 397 -12.06 5.56 6.36
N ILE A 398 -11.75 5.13 5.14
CA ILE A 398 -12.49 5.43 3.92
C ILE A 398 -12.89 4.16 3.19
N CYS A 399 -13.80 4.27 2.22
CA CYS A 399 -14.02 3.24 1.21
C CYS A 399 -13.45 3.70 -0.13
N THR A 400 -12.94 2.77 -0.92
CA THR A 400 -12.53 3.04 -2.29
C THR A 400 -13.55 2.46 -3.27
N TYR A 401 -13.59 2.98 -4.50
CA TYR A 401 -14.46 2.48 -5.57
C TYR A 401 -13.80 2.60 -6.92
N PHE A 402 -14.03 1.60 -7.78
CA PHE A 402 -13.49 1.60 -9.15
C PHE A 402 -14.32 0.68 -10.06
N GLY A 403 -14.37 1.01 -11.37
CA GLY A 403 -15.10 0.24 -12.36
C GLY A 403 -14.26 -0.85 -13.01
N ARG A 404 -14.85 -2.03 -13.26
CA ARG A 404 -14.22 -3.13 -14.02
C ARG A 404 -14.21 -2.85 -15.53
N MET A 405 -13.49 -1.82 -15.94
CA MET A 405 -13.44 -1.36 -17.34
C MET A 405 -12.91 -2.44 -18.29
N TYR A 406 -12.08 -3.37 -17.81
CA TYR A 406 -11.56 -4.47 -18.62
C TYR A 406 -12.66 -5.32 -19.27
N GLU A 407 -13.86 -5.43 -18.67
CA GLU A 407 -14.99 -6.13 -19.27
C GLU A 407 -15.44 -5.47 -20.59
N SER A 408 -15.48 -4.13 -20.61
CA SER A 408 -15.79 -3.35 -21.82
C SER A 408 -14.68 -3.42 -22.85
N LYS A 409 -13.42 -3.40 -22.41
CA LYS A 409 -12.25 -3.48 -23.31
C LYS A 409 -12.17 -4.85 -24.00
N PHE A 410 -12.54 -5.94 -23.30
CA PHE A 410 -12.66 -7.26 -23.91
C PHE A 410 -13.66 -7.25 -25.08
N LEU A 411 -14.84 -6.67 -24.88
CA LEU A 411 -15.85 -6.55 -25.94
C LEU A 411 -15.35 -5.70 -27.11
N MET A 412 -14.62 -4.63 -26.83
CA MET A 412 -14.03 -3.76 -27.85
C MET A 412 -12.96 -4.49 -28.66
N GLY A 413 -12.11 -5.32 -28.02
CA GLY A 413 -11.15 -6.18 -28.71
C GLY A 413 -11.82 -7.20 -29.63
N ALA A 414 -12.86 -7.86 -29.14
CA ALA A 414 -13.66 -8.80 -29.94
C ALA A 414 -14.33 -8.08 -31.14
N LEU A 415 -14.84 -6.85 -30.92
CA LEU A 415 -15.42 -6.04 -31.98
C LEU A 415 -14.36 -5.67 -33.03
N ALA A 416 -13.19 -5.16 -32.60
CA ALA A 416 -12.11 -4.77 -33.49
C ALA A 416 -11.68 -5.92 -34.40
N ALA A 417 -11.43 -7.10 -33.83
CA ALA A 417 -11.05 -8.28 -34.59
C ALA A 417 -12.16 -8.78 -35.53
N SER A 418 -13.45 -8.66 -35.13
CA SER A 418 -14.56 -9.03 -36.00
C SER A 418 -14.77 -8.11 -37.21
N MET A 419 -14.26 -6.88 -37.14
CA MET A 419 -14.37 -5.86 -38.20
C MET A 419 -13.10 -5.75 -39.04
N SER A 420 -11.94 -6.11 -38.48
CA SER A 420 -10.65 -6.07 -39.18
C SER A 420 -10.55 -7.19 -40.22
N GLN A 421 -9.94 -6.86 -41.36
CA GLN A 421 -9.54 -7.86 -42.38
C GLN A 421 -8.09 -8.36 -42.17
N GLY A 422 -7.35 -7.72 -41.30
CA GLY A 422 -5.98 -8.07 -40.96
C GLY A 422 -5.84 -8.48 -39.50
N ASP A 423 -4.62 -8.84 -39.12
CA ASP A 423 -4.31 -9.33 -37.78
C ASP A 423 -3.83 -8.24 -36.83
N LYS A 424 -3.47 -7.04 -37.34
CA LYS A 424 -2.93 -5.93 -36.56
C LYS A 424 -4.04 -5.02 -36.02
N LEU A 425 -4.02 -4.79 -34.71
CA LEU A 425 -4.90 -3.86 -34.01
C LEU A 425 -4.06 -2.92 -33.14
N GLY A 426 -4.53 -1.71 -32.87
CA GLY A 426 -3.85 -0.73 -32.03
C GLY A 426 -4.55 -0.51 -30.70
N TYR A 427 -3.75 -0.24 -29.69
CA TYR A 427 -4.21 0.20 -28.38
C TYR A 427 -3.33 1.36 -27.89
N ILE A 428 -3.94 2.48 -27.56
CA ILE A 428 -3.25 3.62 -26.93
C ILE A 428 -3.68 3.66 -25.46
N ALA A 429 -2.71 3.55 -24.56
CA ALA A 429 -2.91 3.64 -23.13
C ALA A 429 -2.28 4.92 -22.58
N ASP A 430 -2.78 5.44 -21.43
CA ASP A 430 -2.25 6.66 -20.83
C ASP A 430 -1.16 6.38 -19.79
N TYR A 431 -1.52 5.69 -18.73
CA TYR A 431 -0.67 5.52 -17.54
C TYR A 431 -0.55 4.04 -17.16
N PRO A 432 0.65 3.52 -16.87
CA PRO A 432 0.84 2.17 -16.34
C PRO A 432 0.49 2.12 -14.84
N VAL A 433 -0.80 2.22 -14.52
CA VAL A 433 -1.33 2.18 -13.16
C VAL A 433 -2.22 0.95 -12.94
N TYR A 434 -2.55 0.66 -11.70
CA TYR A 434 -3.44 -0.45 -11.35
C TYR A 434 -4.73 -0.44 -12.18
N GLY A 435 -5.06 -1.59 -12.77
CA GLY A 435 -6.21 -1.79 -13.63
C GLY A 435 -5.97 -1.47 -15.12
N THR A 436 -4.97 -0.67 -15.49
CA THR A 436 -4.71 -0.34 -16.91
C THR A 436 -4.22 -1.56 -17.68
N LEU A 437 -3.32 -2.37 -17.11
CA LEU A 437 -2.82 -3.57 -17.79
C LEU A 437 -3.92 -4.62 -17.96
N ALA A 438 -4.84 -4.73 -17.01
CA ALA A 438 -6.03 -5.57 -17.17
C ALA A 438 -6.90 -5.12 -18.35
N ASN A 439 -7.05 -3.80 -18.56
CA ASN A 439 -7.79 -3.26 -19.71
C ASN A 439 -7.12 -3.62 -21.05
N ILE A 440 -5.80 -3.47 -21.13
CA ILE A 440 -5.00 -3.79 -22.33
C ILE A 440 -5.08 -5.30 -22.63
N ASN A 441 -4.82 -6.13 -21.61
CA ASN A 441 -4.84 -7.58 -21.76
C ASN A 441 -6.23 -8.10 -22.12
N ALA A 442 -7.29 -7.57 -21.52
CA ALA A 442 -8.66 -7.93 -21.86
C ALA A 442 -9.00 -7.60 -23.32
N PHE A 443 -8.56 -6.43 -23.83
CA PHE A 443 -8.72 -6.08 -25.24
C PHE A 443 -8.01 -7.11 -26.15
N ALA A 444 -6.77 -7.44 -25.82
CA ALA A 444 -5.97 -8.40 -26.58
C ALA A 444 -6.58 -9.83 -26.57
N LEU A 445 -7.07 -10.27 -25.42
CA LEU A 445 -7.77 -11.56 -25.29
C LEU A 445 -9.10 -11.56 -26.03
N GLY A 446 -9.87 -10.48 -25.97
CA GLY A 446 -11.10 -10.31 -26.73
C GLY A 446 -10.86 -10.39 -28.24
N ALA A 447 -9.80 -9.74 -28.73
CA ALA A 447 -9.38 -9.80 -30.13
C ALA A 447 -8.99 -11.23 -30.54
N ARG A 448 -8.16 -11.90 -29.73
CA ARG A 448 -7.67 -13.25 -29.95
C ARG A 448 -8.80 -14.30 -29.96
N MET A 449 -9.83 -14.12 -29.14
CA MET A 449 -10.99 -15.00 -29.12
C MET A 449 -11.70 -15.04 -30.49
N ILE A 450 -11.71 -13.95 -31.24
CA ILE A 450 -12.34 -13.84 -32.54
C ILE A 450 -11.38 -14.21 -33.67
N ASN A 451 -10.15 -13.69 -33.61
CA ASN A 451 -9.09 -13.99 -34.54
C ASN A 451 -7.87 -14.51 -33.78
N PRO A 452 -7.56 -15.82 -33.80
CA PRO A 452 -6.41 -16.39 -33.09
C PRO A 452 -5.04 -15.80 -33.48
N TYR A 453 -4.97 -15.15 -34.63
CA TYR A 453 -3.75 -14.50 -35.12
C TYR A 453 -3.70 -13.00 -34.81
N ALA A 454 -4.70 -12.45 -34.12
CA ALA A 454 -4.76 -11.04 -33.77
C ALA A 454 -3.57 -10.64 -32.87
N VAL A 455 -2.88 -9.58 -33.29
CA VAL A 455 -1.76 -8.97 -32.57
C VAL A 455 -2.13 -7.53 -32.24
N VAL A 456 -1.98 -7.14 -30.99
CA VAL A 456 -2.28 -5.78 -30.50
C VAL A 456 -0.98 -4.99 -30.34
N TYR A 457 -0.84 -3.91 -31.07
CA TYR A 457 0.26 -2.96 -30.93
C TYR A 457 -0.10 -1.94 -29.90
N LEU A 458 0.68 -1.93 -28.79
CA LEU A 458 0.47 -1.09 -27.64
C LEU A 458 1.40 0.13 -27.68
N GLU A 459 0.82 1.32 -27.65
CA GLU A 459 1.52 2.57 -27.48
C GLU A 459 1.01 3.34 -26.26
N TRP A 460 1.87 4.20 -25.71
CA TRP A 460 1.58 4.97 -24.50
C TRP A 460 1.59 6.47 -24.80
N SER A 461 0.49 7.16 -24.51
CA SER A 461 0.33 8.59 -24.76
C SER A 461 1.17 9.48 -23.81
N ARG A 462 1.64 8.94 -22.69
CA ARG A 462 2.39 9.67 -21.66
C ARG A 462 3.87 9.28 -21.57
N VAL A 463 4.41 8.72 -22.63
CA VAL A 463 5.86 8.52 -22.81
C VAL A 463 6.45 9.77 -23.48
N LYS A 464 7.63 10.20 -22.98
CA LYS A 464 8.33 11.39 -23.51
C LYS A 464 8.75 11.20 -24.97
N ASP A 465 8.67 12.27 -25.72
CA ASP A 465 9.19 12.38 -27.09
C ASP A 465 8.64 11.32 -28.06
N ARG A 466 7.44 10.76 -27.80
CA ARG A 466 6.75 9.79 -28.64
C ARG A 466 5.36 10.30 -29.05
N ASP A 467 4.95 9.96 -30.28
CA ASP A 467 3.61 10.18 -30.80
C ASP A 467 2.96 8.81 -31.06
N ALA A 468 2.12 8.36 -30.12
CA ALA A 468 1.47 7.06 -30.16
C ALA A 468 0.61 6.86 -31.42
N HIS A 469 -0.05 7.91 -31.91
CA HIS A 469 -0.85 7.83 -33.13
C HIS A 469 0.03 7.67 -34.39
N ALA A 470 1.12 8.44 -34.49
CA ALA A 470 2.05 8.36 -35.62
C ALA A 470 2.74 6.98 -35.67
N GLU A 471 3.07 6.40 -34.53
CA GLU A 471 3.70 5.07 -34.46
C GLU A 471 2.75 3.96 -34.93
N LEU A 472 1.50 3.95 -34.47
CA LEU A 472 0.49 2.99 -34.94
C LEU A 472 0.20 3.17 -36.45
N GLU A 473 0.20 4.43 -36.95
CA GLU A 473 0.00 4.70 -38.36
C GLU A 473 1.16 4.15 -39.22
N SER A 474 2.40 4.27 -38.74
CA SER A 474 3.58 3.73 -39.43
C SER A 474 3.54 2.20 -39.60
N GLU A 475 2.87 1.51 -38.67
CA GLU A 475 2.62 0.06 -38.72
C GLU A 475 1.43 -0.33 -39.59
N GLY A 476 0.74 0.66 -40.21
CA GLY A 476 -0.43 0.44 -41.05
C GLY A 476 -1.68 0.02 -40.30
N ILE A 477 -1.77 0.33 -39.01
CA ILE A 477 -2.88 -0.05 -38.16
C ILE A 477 -4.05 0.90 -38.38
N THR A 478 -5.23 0.34 -38.58
CA THR A 478 -6.44 1.10 -38.91
C THR A 478 -7.54 1.00 -37.85
N PHE A 479 -7.52 -0.03 -36.98
CA PHE A 479 -8.44 -0.17 -35.87
C PHE A 479 -7.71 0.09 -34.57
N ILE A 480 -8.11 1.14 -33.86
CA ILE A 480 -7.40 1.65 -32.69
C ILE A 480 -8.38 1.84 -31.53
N SER A 481 -8.03 1.32 -30.36
CA SER A 481 -8.65 1.70 -29.09
C SER A 481 -7.86 2.85 -28.48
N GLY A 482 -8.44 4.05 -28.48
CA GLY A 482 -7.88 5.26 -27.87
C GLY A 482 -8.56 5.62 -26.56
N ASP A 483 -8.59 6.93 -26.26
CA ASP A 483 -9.23 7.50 -25.08
C ASP A 483 -10.68 7.06 -24.94
N ASP A 484 -11.12 6.77 -23.72
CA ASP A 484 -12.48 6.23 -23.50
C ASP A 484 -13.58 7.28 -23.72
N MET A 485 -13.28 8.55 -23.48
CA MET A 485 -14.22 9.65 -23.58
C MET A 485 -13.48 10.94 -23.99
N ILE A 486 -14.20 11.85 -24.63
CA ILE A 486 -13.72 13.20 -24.97
C ILE A 486 -14.45 14.26 -24.15
N THR A 487 -13.83 15.45 -24.05
CA THR A 487 -14.50 16.62 -23.48
C THR A 487 -15.35 17.33 -24.55
N PRO A 488 -16.45 17.99 -24.17
CA PRO A 488 -17.27 18.78 -25.10
C PRO A 488 -16.49 19.88 -25.84
N ASN A 489 -15.42 20.43 -25.20
CA ASN A 489 -14.62 21.53 -25.73
C ASN A 489 -13.50 21.06 -26.68
N ALA A 490 -13.19 19.77 -26.69
CA ALA A 490 -12.18 19.17 -27.57
C ALA A 490 -12.78 18.03 -28.39
N PRO A 491 -13.71 18.32 -29.33
CA PRO A 491 -14.36 17.29 -30.12
C PRO A 491 -13.34 16.59 -31.02
N SER A 492 -13.21 15.29 -30.84
CA SER A 492 -12.40 14.39 -31.66
C SER A 492 -13.23 13.15 -32.00
N ARG A 493 -12.85 12.44 -33.05
CA ARG A 493 -13.36 11.10 -33.33
C ARG A 493 -12.36 9.99 -32.95
N GLU A 494 -11.20 10.36 -32.41
CA GLU A 494 -10.16 9.45 -31.92
C GLU A 494 -10.43 9.04 -30.48
N TYR A 495 -11.63 8.47 -30.21
CA TYR A 495 -12.02 8.00 -28.88
C TYR A 495 -12.74 6.65 -28.96
N GLY A 496 -12.73 5.92 -27.88
CA GLY A 496 -13.25 4.58 -27.82
C GLY A 496 -12.53 3.67 -28.81
N LEU A 497 -13.26 2.80 -29.48
CA LEU A 497 -12.76 2.03 -30.61
C LEU A 497 -13.15 2.73 -31.92
N TYR A 498 -12.18 3.08 -32.72
CA TYR A 498 -12.38 3.73 -34.01
C TYR A 498 -11.58 3.08 -35.13
N GLN A 499 -12.03 3.30 -36.37
CA GLN A 499 -11.36 2.87 -37.59
C GLN A 499 -10.89 4.11 -38.34
N LYS A 500 -9.62 4.14 -38.75
CA LYS A 500 -9.05 5.12 -39.70
C LYS A 500 -9.17 4.55 -41.10
N LEU A 501 -9.93 5.22 -41.97
CA LEU A 501 -10.13 4.83 -43.36
C LEU A 501 -8.99 5.34 -44.25
N GLY A 502 -8.82 4.77 -45.44
CA GLY A 502 -7.75 5.13 -46.37
C GLY A 502 -7.77 6.57 -46.87
N ASP A 503 -8.90 7.27 -46.74
CA ASP A 503 -9.05 8.71 -47.03
C ASP A 503 -8.78 9.60 -45.80
N GLY A 504 -8.34 9.02 -44.69
CA GLY A 504 -8.10 9.71 -43.41
C GLY A 504 -9.36 9.95 -42.57
N THR A 505 -10.54 9.55 -43.05
CA THR A 505 -11.79 9.68 -42.27
C THR A 505 -11.80 8.71 -41.09
N LEU A 506 -12.29 9.19 -39.95
CA LEU A 506 -12.42 8.37 -38.70
C LEU A 506 -13.86 7.90 -38.55
N ARG A 507 -14.02 6.63 -38.22
CA ARG A 507 -15.30 5.99 -37.94
C ARG A 507 -15.29 5.41 -36.54
N ASN A 508 -16.07 5.96 -35.61
CA ASN A 508 -16.24 5.39 -34.28
C ASN A 508 -17.11 4.13 -34.37
N LEU A 509 -16.68 3.07 -33.69
CA LEU A 509 -17.32 1.74 -33.68
C LEU A 509 -17.96 1.41 -32.34
N ALA A 510 -17.28 1.73 -31.25
CA ALA A 510 -17.77 1.53 -29.89
C ALA A 510 -17.10 2.48 -28.90
N THR A 511 -17.78 2.72 -27.79
CA THR A 511 -17.27 3.53 -26.68
C THR A 511 -17.58 2.81 -25.38
N PRO A 512 -16.59 2.58 -24.50
CA PRO A 512 -16.84 2.05 -23.18
C PRO A 512 -17.45 3.16 -22.32
N ILE A 513 -18.33 2.80 -21.42
CA ILE A 513 -19.00 3.75 -20.53
C ILE A 513 -18.94 3.23 -19.09
N CYS A 514 -18.57 4.13 -18.18
CA CYS A 514 -18.84 3.97 -16.77
C CYS A 514 -20.06 4.84 -16.38
N HIS A 515 -21.13 4.20 -15.96
CA HIS A 515 -22.32 4.83 -15.47
C HIS A 515 -22.14 5.31 -14.02
N TRP A 516 -21.31 6.34 -13.84
CA TRP A 516 -20.99 6.89 -12.51
C TRP A 516 -22.23 7.22 -11.69
N GLY A 517 -23.29 7.71 -12.31
CA GLY A 517 -24.55 8.00 -11.62
C GLY A 517 -25.16 6.76 -10.95
N LYS A 518 -25.25 5.64 -11.68
CA LYS A 518 -25.71 4.36 -11.12
C LYS A 518 -24.75 3.82 -10.06
N PHE A 519 -23.45 4.06 -10.26
CA PHE A 519 -22.42 3.66 -9.30
C PHE A 519 -22.65 4.38 -7.96
N TYR A 520 -22.77 5.70 -8.01
CA TYR A 520 -23.02 6.52 -6.83
C TYR A 520 -24.37 6.20 -6.16
N GLU A 521 -25.43 6.06 -6.95
CA GLU A 521 -26.76 5.67 -6.44
C GLU A 521 -26.67 4.37 -5.61
N LYS A 522 -25.98 3.35 -6.14
CA LYS A 522 -25.78 2.08 -5.42
C LYS A 522 -24.94 2.25 -4.15
N ILE A 523 -23.83 2.99 -4.19
CA ILE A 523 -23.01 3.28 -3.00
C ILE A 523 -23.86 4.00 -1.94
N ILE A 524 -24.61 5.02 -2.31
CA ILE A 524 -25.49 5.78 -1.42
C ILE A 524 -26.49 4.83 -0.78
N ASN A 525 -27.19 4.05 -1.58
CA ASN A 525 -28.21 3.11 -1.10
C ASN A 525 -27.61 2.08 -0.14
N ILE A 526 -26.49 1.45 -0.50
CA ILE A 526 -25.78 0.50 0.38
C ILE A 526 -25.31 1.18 1.67
N THR A 527 -24.77 2.40 1.57
CA THR A 527 -24.25 3.13 2.73
C THR A 527 -25.37 3.48 3.70
N CYS A 528 -26.54 3.78 3.19
CA CYS A 528 -27.67 4.22 3.98
C CYS A 528 -28.52 3.07 4.52
N HIS A 529 -28.61 1.93 3.85
CA HIS A 529 -29.46 0.80 4.21
C HIS A 529 -28.71 -0.46 4.68
N GLY A 530 -27.45 -0.66 4.29
CA GLY A 530 -26.67 -1.87 4.51
C GLY A 530 -25.81 -1.91 5.78
N ALA A 531 -26.27 -1.42 6.92
CA ALA A 531 -25.44 -1.17 8.11
C ALA A 531 -24.92 -2.41 8.86
N SER A 532 -25.43 -3.63 8.60
CA SER A 532 -25.14 -4.81 9.45
C SER A 532 -23.79 -5.45 9.16
N ASP A 533 -23.49 -5.75 7.90
CA ASP A 533 -22.34 -6.61 7.55
C ASP A 533 -20.99 -5.88 7.54
N ARG A 534 -21.01 -4.56 7.38
CA ARG A 534 -19.79 -3.73 7.39
C ARG A 534 -19.15 -3.57 8.76
N LYS A 535 -19.91 -3.69 9.85
CA LYS A 535 -19.33 -3.68 11.20
C LYS A 535 -18.37 -4.85 11.41
N GLU A 536 -18.59 -5.97 10.72
CA GLU A 536 -17.73 -7.13 10.79
C GLU A 536 -16.41 -6.97 10.02
N LEU A 537 -16.41 -6.17 8.94
CA LEU A 537 -15.22 -5.91 8.12
C LEU A 537 -14.39 -4.73 8.63
N LYS A 538 -15.00 -3.81 9.39
CA LYS A 538 -14.31 -2.60 9.87
C LYS A 538 -13.07 -2.93 10.70
N GLY A 539 -11.91 -2.37 10.32
CA GLY A 539 -10.61 -2.62 10.94
C GLY A 539 -10.02 -4.02 10.66
N LYS A 540 -10.71 -4.86 9.82
CA LYS A 540 -10.20 -6.17 9.41
C LYS A 540 -9.71 -6.15 7.97
N GLN A 541 -10.42 -5.45 7.09
CA GLN A 541 -10.11 -5.30 5.66
C GLN A 541 -10.51 -3.90 5.20
N ALA A 542 -9.76 -3.34 4.25
CA ALA A 542 -10.18 -2.17 3.49
C ALA A 542 -11.29 -2.58 2.51
N ILE A 543 -12.25 -1.69 2.27
CA ILE A 543 -13.37 -1.97 1.36
C ILE A 543 -13.16 -1.24 0.04
N ASN A 544 -13.19 -2.00 -1.05
CA ASN A 544 -13.22 -1.46 -2.40
C ASN A 544 -14.49 -1.97 -3.12
N TYR A 545 -15.33 -1.04 -3.60
CA TYR A 545 -16.44 -1.34 -4.49
C TYR A 545 -15.92 -1.47 -5.92
N TRP A 546 -15.76 -2.71 -6.38
CA TRP A 546 -15.17 -3.04 -7.66
C TRP A 546 -16.20 -3.68 -8.58
N TRP A 547 -17.03 -2.82 -9.19
CA TRP A 547 -18.21 -3.24 -9.94
C TRP A 547 -18.03 -3.15 -11.45
N GLY A 548 -18.74 -4.02 -12.17
CA GLY A 548 -18.68 -4.15 -13.60
C GLY A 548 -20.06 -4.17 -14.27
N MET A 549 -20.14 -4.90 -15.37
CA MET A 549 -21.37 -5.02 -16.18
C MET A 549 -22.49 -5.72 -15.42
N SER A 550 -22.18 -6.68 -14.54
CA SER A 550 -23.17 -7.38 -13.71
C SER A 550 -23.92 -6.43 -12.76
N ALA A 551 -23.27 -5.34 -12.35
CA ALA A 551 -23.88 -4.29 -11.53
C ALA A 551 -24.48 -3.15 -12.36
N ASP A 552 -24.54 -3.24 -13.68
CA ASP A 552 -24.98 -2.18 -14.60
C ASP A 552 -24.23 -0.85 -14.49
N VAL A 553 -22.98 -0.88 -14.00
CA VAL A 553 -22.14 0.32 -13.89
C VAL A 553 -21.13 0.46 -15.02
N ILE A 554 -20.80 -0.64 -15.71
CA ILE A 554 -19.96 -0.64 -16.90
C ILE A 554 -20.79 -1.11 -18.10
N ASP A 555 -20.59 -0.48 -19.26
CA ASP A 555 -21.24 -0.86 -20.49
C ASP A 555 -20.36 -0.51 -21.72
N VAL A 556 -20.80 -0.96 -22.91
CA VAL A 556 -20.27 -0.58 -24.22
C VAL A 556 -21.42 -0.09 -25.09
N ILE A 557 -21.30 1.12 -25.61
CA ILE A 557 -22.19 1.65 -26.62
C ILE A 557 -21.57 1.40 -28.00
N CYS A 558 -22.23 0.60 -28.82
CA CYS A 558 -21.80 0.29 -30.17
C CYS A 558 -22.48 1.18 -31.20
N SER A 559 -21.78 1.49 -32.28
CA SER A 559 -22.36 2.20 -33.45
C SER A 559 -23.52 1.41 -34.06
N HIS A 560 -24.58 2.12 -34.42
CA HIS A 560 -25.73 1.52 -35.11
C HIS A 560 -25.39 0.98 -36.52
N ASN A 561 -24.28 1.41 -37.09
CA ASN A 561 -23.83 1.03 -38.42
C ASN A 561 -23.00 -0.25 -38.47
N LEU A 562 -22.88 -0.98 -37.37
CA LEU A 562 -22.18 -2.26 -37.34
C LEU A 562 -22.98 -3.37 -38.08
N PRO A 563 -22.31 -4.34 -38.71
CA PRO A 563 -22.97 -5.49 -39.30
C PRO A 563 -23.82 -6.26 -38.28
N HIS A 564 -24.99 -6.78 -38.70
CA HIS A 564 -25.88 -7.49 -37.78
C HIS A 564 -25.24 -8.69 -37.06
N GLY A 565 -24.34 -9.41 -37.76
CA GLY A 565 -23.59 -10.54 -37.15
C GLY A 565 -22.71 -10.07 -35.99
N THR A 566 -21.98 -8.97 -36.22
CA THR A 566 -21.11 -8.33 -35.20
C THR A 566 -21.94 -7.83 -34.04
N GLN A 567 -23.07 -7.12 -34.29
CA GLN A 567 -23.97 -6.68 -33.23
C GLN A 567 -24.48 -7.83 -32.36
N ARG A 568 -24.89 -8.94 -32.99
CA ARG A 568 -25.33 -10.13 -32.23
C ARG A 568 -24.23 -10.75 -31.39
N LEU A 569 -23.00 -10.84 -31.93
CA LEU A 569 -21.85 -11.37 -31.22
C LEU A 569 -21.56 -10.55 -29.98
N ILE A 570 -21.44 -9.21 -30.12
CA ILE A 570 -21.14 -8.31 -28.99
C ILE A 570 -22.27 -8.33 -27.96
N ASN A 571 -23.55 -8.35 -28.38
CA ASN A 571 -24.66 -8.45 -27.46
C ASN A 571 -24.68 -9.79 -26.72
N PHE A 572 -24.33 -10.90 -27.38
CA PHE A 572 -24.22 -12.22 -26.74
C PHE A 572 -23.11 -12.20 -25.65
N LEU A 573 -21.91 -11.75 -25.99
CA LEU A 573 -20.78 -11.66 -25.04
C LEU A 573 -21.10 -10.73 -23.87
N LYS A 574 -21.66 -9.57 -24.15
CA LYS A 574 -22.11 -8.60 -23.15
C LYS A 574 -23.10 -9.21 -22.16
N ASN A 575 -24.11 -9.93 -22.66
CA ASN A 575 -25.08 -10.59 -21.79
C ASN A 575 -24.46 -11.74 -20.99
N SER A 576 -23.49 -12.45 -21.55
CA SER A 576 -22.77 -13.52 -20.86
C SER A 576 -21.91 -12.95 -19.71
N ILE A 577 -21.23 -11.84 -19.92
CA ILE A 577 -20.47 -11.15 -18.85
C ILE A 577 -21.42 -10.62 -17.77
N ARG A 578 -22.53 -9.97 -18.16
CA ARG A 578 -23.56 -9.49 -17.22
C ARG A 578 -24.12 -10.59 -16.33
N ALA A 579 -24.38 -11.74 -16.92
CA ALA A 579 -24.93 -12.89 -16.22
C ALA A 579 -23.86 -13.64 -15.38
N GLY A 580 -22.60 -13.25 -15.42
CA GLY A 580 -21.49 -13.96 -14.76
C GLY A 580 -21.19 -15.34 -15.36
N SER A 581 -21.75 -15.66 -16.52
CA SER A 581 -21.51 -16.94 -17.20
C SER A 581 -20.23 -16.97 -18.05
N PHE A 582 -19.59 -15.82 -18.22
CA PHE A 582 -18.33 -15.65 -18.90
C PHE A 582 -17.51 -14.55 -18.23
N GLN A 583 -16.20 -14.78 -18.10
CA GLN A 583 -15.21 -13.81 -17.60
C GLN A 583 -14.08 -13.67 -18.63
N PRO A 584 -13.54 -12.46 -18.85
CA PRO A 584 -12.44 -12.23 -19.79
C PRO A 584 -11.14 -12.98 -19.48
N PHE A 585 -10.81 -13.16 -18.21
CA PHE A 585 -9.57 -13.80 -17.75
C PHE A 585 -9.81 -15.24 -17.28
N VAL A 586 -10.16 -16.13 -18.22
CA VAL A 586 -10.43 -17.54 -17.98
C VAL A 586 -9.67 -18.43 -18.98
N GLY A 587 -9.23 -19.60 -18.52
CA GLY A 587 -8.49 -20.57 -19.31
C GLY A 587 -7.01 -20.22 -19.43
N THR A 588 -6.27 -20.95 -20.29
CA THR A 588 -4.81 -20.77 -20.38
C THR A 588 -4.43 -19.43 -20.98
N ILE A 589 -3.75 -18.61 -20.18
CA ILE A 589 -3.26 -17.27 -20.56
C ILE A 589 -1.74 -17.24 -20.38
N TYR A 590 -1.02 -16.86 -21.44
CA TYR A 590 0.42 -16.68 -21.43
C TYR A 590 0.79 -15.19 -21.43
N SER A 591 1.81 -14.83 -20.66
CA SER A 591 2.47 -13.53 -20.76
C SER A 591 3.49 -13.50 -21.91
N GLN A 592 3.97 -12.31 -22.26
CA GLN A 592 4.94 -12.12 -23.35
C GLN A 592 6.24 -12.92 -23.17
N ASP A 593 6.66 -13.18 -21.93
CA ASP A 593 7.84 -14.00 -21.58
C ASP A 593 7.53 -15.52 -21.59
N GLY A 594 6.34 -15.92 -22.02
CA GLY A 594 5.92 -17.31 -22.14
C GLY A 594 5.52 -17.99 -20.84
N LYS A 595 5.41 -17.26 -19.73
CA LYS A 595 4.91 -17.82 -18.47
C LYS A 595 3.39 -17.98 -18.50
N ILE A 596 2.91 -19.05 -17.87
CA ILE A 596 1.48 -19.27 -17.66
C ILE A 596 1.03 -18.36 -16.49
N GLN A 597 0.08 -17.48 -16.79
CA GLN A 597 -0.52 -16.56 -15.82
C GLN A 597 -1.89 -17.05 -15.34
N CYS A 598 -2.56 -17.90 -16.12
CA CYS A 598 -3.80 -18.57 -15.75
C CYS A 598 -3.80 -19.97 -16.36
N GLU A 599 -4.17 -20.99 -15.59
CA GLU A 599 -4.19 -22.39 -16.01
C GLU A 599 -5.50 -22.73 -16.75
N GLU A 600 -5.51 -23.85 -17.47
CA GLU A 600 -6.71 -24.36 -18.13
C GLU A 600 -7.80 -24.70 -17.11
N GLY A 601 -8.98 -24.12 -17.28
CA GLY A 601 -10.14 -24.34 -16.39
C GLY A 601 -10.18 -23.43 -15.17
N GLU A 602 -9.18 -22.58 -15.00
CA GLU A 602 -9.13 -21.56 -13.94
C GLU A 602 -9.50 -20.17 -14.45
N SER A 603 -9.68 -19.25 -13.54
CA SER A 603 -9.87 -17.82 -13.80
C SER A 603 -9.02 -17.00 -12.84
N LEU A 604 -8.49 -15.87 -13.30
CA LEU A 604 -7.78 -14.96 -12.42
C LEU A 604 -8.72 -14.41 -11.34
N THR A 605 -8.17 -14.31 -10.14
CA THR A 605 -8.85 -13.70 -9.00
C THR A 605 -8.96 -12.18 -9.17
N PRO A 606 -9.89 -11.49 -8.48
CA PRO A 606 -9.97 -10.03 -8.46
C PRO A 606 -8.66 -9.35 -8.08
N GLU A 607 -7.90 -9.92 -7.14
CA GLU A 607 -6.60 -9.40 -6.72
C GLU A 607 -5.57 -9.50 -7.85
N GLU A 608 -5.43 -10.65 -8.50
CA GLU A 608 -4.53 -10.83 -9.65
C GLU A 608 -4.88 -9.93 -10.82
N ILE A 609 -6.16 -9.65 -11.06
CA ILE A 609 -6.60 -8.73 -12.10
C ILE A 609 -6.22 -7.28 -11.75
N THR A 610 -6.45 -6.85 -10.52
CA THR A 610 -6.19 -5.47 -10.10
C THR A 610 -4.70 -5.18 -9.92
N THR A 611 -3.89 -6.20 -9.61
CA THR A 611 -2.42 -6.07 -9.42
C THR A 611 -1.60 -6.57 -10.61
N MET A 612 -2.25 -6.84 -11.74
CA MET A 612 -1.63 -7.36 -12.97
C MET A 612 -0.47 -6.47 -13.42
N ASN A 613 0.72 -7.06 -13.61
CA ASN A 613 1.97 -6.37 -13.96
C ASN A 613 2.66 -6.95 -15.21
N TRP A 614 1.91 -7.66 -16.05
CA TRP A 614 2.39 -8.33 -17.26
C TRP A 614 1.44 -8.07 -18.46
N LEU A 615 1.94 -8.32 -19.67
CA LEU A 615 1.17 -8.24 -20.91
C LEU A 615 1.00 -9.63 -21.52
N THR A 616 -0.14 -9.88 -22.21
CA THR A 616 -0.38 -11.14 -22.90
C THR A 616 0.52 -11.31 -24.12
N GLU A 617 0.81 -12.57 -24.49
CA GLU A 617 1.72 -12.95 -25.57
C GLU A 617 1.38 -12.35 -26.95
N ASN A 618 0.10 -12.00 -27.19
CA ASN A 618 -0.34 -11.40 -28.45
C ASN A 618 -0.29 -9.86 -28.46
N ILE A 619 0.45 -9.25 -27.54
CA ILE A 619 0.70 -7.80 -27.51
C ILE A 619 2.13 -7.52 -27.99
N VAL A 620 2.29 -6.56 -28.89
CA VAL A 620 3.58 -5.98 -29.27
C VAL A 620 3.69 -4.61 -28.63
N GLY A 621 4.69 -4.44 -27.79
CA GLY A 621 4.91 -3.25 -26.96
C GLY A 621 5.43 -3.67 -25.59
N LYS A 622 5.75 -2.70 -24.74
CA LYS A 622 6.24 -2.92 -23.37
C LYS A 622 5.50 -2.04 -22.37
N ILE A 623 5.59 -2.37 -21.11
CA ILE A 623 5.26 -1.45 -20.01
C ILE A 623 6.40 -0.44 -19.93
N PRO A 624 6.17 0.88 -19.97
CA PRO A 624 7.24 1.87 -19.97
C PRO A 624 7.94 1.94 -18.61
N ASP A 625 9.24 2.16 -18.64
CA ASP A 625 10.02 2.42 -17.45
C ASP A 625 9.66 3.80 -16.87
N TYR A 626 9.79 3.95 -15.55
CA TYR A 626 9.45 5.20 -14.87
C TYR A 626 10.13 6.43 -15.48
N GLU A 627 11.38 6.29 -15.93
CA GLU A 627 12.19 7.35 -16.52
C GLU A 627 11.69 7.78 -17.92
N GLU A 628 11.01 6.89 -18.62
CA GLU A 628 10.42 7.18 -19.94
C GLU A 628 9.15 8.03 -19.84
N LEU A 629 8.52 8.07 -18.67
CA LEU A 629 7.23 8.75 -18.46
C LEU A 629 7.39 10.28 -18.37
N THR A 630 6.35 11.03 -18.78
CA THR A 630 6.22 12.46 -18.52
C THR A 630 6.14 12.76 -17.02
N ASP A 631 6.49 13.97 -16.60
CA ASP A 631 6.50 14.33 -15.17
C ASP A 631 5.09 14.23 -14.54
N GLU A 632 4.03 14.54 -15.30
CA GLU A 632 2.65 14.35 -14.85
C GLU A 632 2.35 12.86 -14.59
N ALA A 633 2.75 12.00 -15.53
CA ALA A 633 2.56 10.55 -15.40
C ALA A 633 3.34 9.96 -14.24
N ARG A 634 4.58 10.40 -14.01
CA ARG A 634 5.43 9.95 -12.92
C ARG A 634 4.78 10.15 -11.54
N SER A 635 4.11 11.27 -11.32
CA SER A 635 3.45 11.55 -10.04
C SER A 635 2.32 10.56 -9.75
N LEU A 636 1.52 10.22 -10.77
CA LEU A 636 0.43 9.26 -10.67
C LEU A 636 0.94 7.82 -10.53
N VAL A 637 1.92 7.43 -11.37
CA VAL A 637 2.54 6.09 -11.32
C VAL A 637 3.23 5.84 -9.99
N ARG A 638 3.87 6.84 -9.39
CA ARG A 638 4.44 6.74 -8.04
C ARG A 638 3.38 6.40 -6.98
N LEU A 639 2.17 6.85 -7.16
CA LEU A 639 1.06 6.61 -6.22
C LEU A 639 0.38 5.26 -6.48
N GLN A 640 0.15 4.92 -7.74
CA GLN A 640 -0.66 3.78 -8.18
C GLN A 640 0.00 2.91 -9.26
N GLY A 641 1.29 3.11 -9.51
CA GLY A 641 2.00 2.37 -10.54
C GLY A 641 2.17 0.90 -10.19
N GLN A 642 2.17 0.07 -11.21
CA GLN A 642 2.42 -1.37 -11.12
C GLN A 642 3.91 -1.71 -11.25
N THR A 643 4.74 -0.76 -11.62
CA THR A 643 6.17 -0.91 -11.52
C THR A 643 6.50 -1.04 -10.04
N ILE A 644 6.58 -2.28 -9.58
CA ILE A 644 7.43 -2.60 -8.45
C ILE A 644 8.77 -2.00 -8.87
N TYR A 645 9.27 -1.03 -8.11
CA TYR A 645 10.68 -0.72 -8.15
C TYR A 645 11.36 -2.02 -7.72
N ASP A 646 11.70 -2.84 -8.69
CA ASP A 646 12.72 -3.83 -8.52
C ASP A 646 13.94 -3.00 -8.16
N ASN A 647 14.28 -2.95 -6.87
CA ASN A 647 15.48 -2.28 -6.40
C ASN A 647 16.63 -3.06 -7.03
N GLY A 648 17.05 -2.52 -8.19
CA GLY A 648 18.06 -3.00 -9.09
C GLY A 648 18.84 -4.19 -8.58
N GLU A 649 18.65 -5.30 -9.19
CA GLU A 649 19.82 -6.04 -9.65
C GLU A 649 20.65 -5.04 -10.47
N MET A 650 21.55 -4.34 -9.81
CA MET A 650 22.72 -3.83 -10.51
C MET A 650 23.42 -5.08 -11.04
N GLU A 651 23.15 -5.39 -12.31
CA GLU A 651 24.07 -6.22 -13.08
C GLU A 651 25.46 -5.63 -12.85
N GLU A 652 26.27 -6.32 -12.06
CA GLU A 652 27.71 -6.17 -12.11
C GLU A 652 28.09 -6.39 -13.57
N GLN A 653 28.27 -5.29 -14.30
CA GLN A 653 29.09 -5.32 -15.51
C GLN A 653 30.47 -5.81 -15.05
N GLU A 654 30.68 -7.10 -15.18
CA GLU A 654 32.01 -7.66 -15.25
C GLU A 654 32.77 -6.87 -16.34
N SER A 655 33.54 -5.91 -15.91
CA SER A 655 34.60 -5.36 -16.74
C SER A 655 35.59 -6.49 -16.98
N GLU A 656 35.43 -7.20 -18.08
CA GLU A 656 36.51 -7.94 -18.70
C GLU A 656 37.63 -6.94 -19.04
N ASP A 657 38.51 -6.74 -18.08
CA ASP A 657 39.80 -6.11 -18.31
C ASP A 657 40.70 -7.12 -19.03
N SER A 658 40.57 -7.11 -20.35
CA SER A 658 41.50 -7.82 -21.23
C SER A 658 42.87 -7.21 -21.08
N GLY A 659 43.70 -7.87 -20.30
CA GLY A 659 45.14 -7.60 -20.29
C GLY A 659 45.77 -7.75 -21.66
N ILE A 660 46.45 -6.72 -22.09
CA ILE A 660 47.55 -6.78 -23.04
C ILE A 660 48.62 -5.80 -22.56
N GLY A 661 49.82 -6.34 -22.28
CA GLY A 661 51.05 -5.59 -22.17
C GLY A 661 51.85 -5.87 -20.92
#